data_74fb0c4b64f87a53d4172845bb29141d
#
_entry.id   74fb0c4b64f87a53d4172845bb29141d
#
_cell.length_a   1.000
_cell.length_b   1.000
_cell.length_c   1.000
_cell.angle_alpha   90.00
_cell.angle_beta   90.00
_cell.angle_gamma   90.00
#
_symmetry.space_group_name_H-M   'P 1'
#
loop_
_entity.id
_entity.type
_entity.pdbx_description
1 polymer ?
#
loop_
_entity_poly.entity_id
_entity_poly.type
_entity_poly.pdbx_seq_one_letter_code
_entity_poly.pdbx_strand_id
1 'polypeptide(L)'
;MTSLAHHATENRSVAEFTEQAYLNYAMYVIMDRALPHISDGLKPVQRRIVYAMSELGLKWTSKPKKSARTVGDVLGKYHPHGDSACYEAMVLMAQPFSYRYPFIEGQGNWGSPDDPKSFAAMRYTEAKLSQYSELLLSELGQGTCDWQDNFDGSMKEPVNLPARVPNILLNGTTGIAVGMATDIPPHNLREVIKGTIALIRNPNLTDEKISEYIPAPDLPTKAEIITPPAELLKIQVTGRGSYRMRAVYSVDKNEIVITELPYQVSGSKIITQIADQMQAKKLPLVSDVRDESDHANPTRLVIVLRSNRIDAEAVMSHLFATTDLESSYRVNMNMIGADGRPQVKSIRRILLEWIEIRKTTVTRRLQYHLNKIEKRLHILGGLIIAYLSIDEVIQIIREQDQPKPVLMERFGIDEIQAEAILELKLRHLAKLEEMEMRREQEELEAKAAVIREQLANPESLKVLIINELKDDAKKFGDDRRSPLVQRAEAAAINENEMLPADPVTVILSEAGWIRCAKGHDVDAENLNFRAGDQYLSHAQGKSNQRVYVLDESGRSYALPINNLPSARGLGEPLSSKLSPASGIGFKQVFVAEDETEVLALSNKGYGFKTQAKQLDTNAKAGKAFLNLSDGAQVMSLQPLEDATHVALLSSAGRLLIVDLAELPVLNKGKGNKLIQLEGGDQILSMTILKLDEIIQVLAGQQQLKLKGDDLQKYIGKRGAKGQLLPRGYQKANKLLIQR
;
A
#
# COMPACT_ATOMS: atom_id res chain seq x y z
N MET A 1 58.45 -7.43 -50.18
CA MET A 1 57.53 -6.28 -50.16
C MET A 1 56.28 -6.74 -49.46
N THR A 2 56.22 -6.48 -48.18
CA THR A 2 55.09 -6.83 -47.32
C THR A 2 53.99 -5.75 -47.45
N SER A 3 52.86 -6.12 -48.04
CA SER A 3 51.67 -5.30 -48.13
C SER A 3 51.16 -5.02 -46.72
N LEU A 4 51.32 -3.79 -46.26
CA LEU A 4 50.61 -3.24 -45.11
C LEU A 4 49.10 -3.19 -45.43
N ALA A 5 48.35 -4.10 -44.83
CA ALA A 5 46.89 -4.01 -44.85
C ALA A 5 46.49 -2.66 -44.24
N HIS A 6 45.96 -1.74 -45.08
CA HIS A 6 45.28 -0.56 -44.62
C HIS A 6 44.05 -1.01 -43.80
N HIS A 7 44.15 -0.92 -42.47
CA HIS A 7 42.95 -0.88 -41.66
C HIS A 7 42.17 0.35 -42.04
N ALA A 8 41.07 0.17 -42.76
CA ALA A 8 40.13 1.23 -43.06
C ALA A 8 39.60 1.80 -41.75
N THR A 9 40.02 3.01 -41.42
CA THR A 9 39.46 3.74 -40.25
C THR A 9 38.05 4.14 -40.62
N GLU A 10 37.05 3.56 -39.94
CA GLU A 10 35.69 3.94 -40.15
C GLU A 10 35.41 5.23 -39.34
N ASN A 11 35.13 6.31 -40.03
CA ASN A 11 34.79 7.60 -39.44
C ASN A 11 33.27 7.68 -39.26
N ARG A 12 32.80 7.57 -37.99
CA ARG A 12 31.40 7.81 -37.62
C ARG A 12 31.27 9.09 -36.84
N SER A 13 30.15 9.81 -37.00
CA SER A 13 29.87 10.96 -36.14
C SER A 13 29.66 10.50 -34.69
N VAL A 14 30.07 11.32 -33.72
CA VAL A 14 29.86 11.03 -32.31
C VAL A 14 28.37 10.85 -31.99
N ALA A 15 27.49 11.60 -32.67
CA ALA A 15 26.05 11.49 -32.51
C ALA A 15 25.53 10.12 -32.94
N GLU A 16 25.87 9.64 -34.14
CA GLU A 16 25.46 8.30 -34.64
C GLU A 16 26.02 7.18 -33.80
N PHE A 17 27.29 7.28 -33.38
CA PHE A 17 27.90 6.28 -32.49
C PHE A 17 27.18 6.22 -31.15
N THR A 18 26.89 7.38 -30.54
CA THR A 18 26.21 7.46 -29.25
C THR A 18 24.77 6.93 -29.32
N GLU A 19 24.04 7.29 -30.39
CA GLU A 19 22.69 6.82 -30.64
C GLU A 19 22.66 5.28 -30.76
N GLN A 20 23.52 4.72 -31.60
CA GLN A 20 23.60 3.26 -31.79
C GLN A 20 24.06 2.53 -30.53
N ALA A 21 25.04 3.05 -29.82
CA ALA A 21 25.54 2.46 -28.59
C ALA A 21 24.44 2.49 -27.49
N TYR A 22 23.71 3.62 -27.39
CA TYR A 22 22.62 3.74 -26.42
C TYR A 22 21.44 2.83 -26.77
N LEU A 23 21.09 2.71 -28.06
CA LEU A 23 20.04 1.80 -28.52
C LEU A 23 20.41 0.34 -28.20
N ASN A 24 21.63 -0.08 -28.51
CA ASN A 24 22.11 -1.43 -28.20
C ASN A 24 22.10 -1.71 -26.69
N TYR A 25 22.55 -0.73 -25.89
CA TYR A 25 22.49 -0.84 -24.43
C TYR A 25 21.06 -0.94 -23.93
N ALA A 26 20.14 -0.10 -24.44
CA ALA A 26 18.74 -0.11 -24.07
C ALA A 26 18.09 -1.47 -24.39
N MET A 27 18.34 -1.99 -25.60
CA MET A 27 17.85 -3.31 -26.03
C MET A 27 18.38 -4.42 -25.12
N TYR A 28 19.68 -4.41 -24.81
CA TYR A 28 20.28 -5.38 -23.90
C TYR A 28 19.64 -5.31 -22.49
N VAL A 29 19.48 -4.11 -21.93
CA VAL A 29 18.88 -3.94 -20.59
C VAL A 29 17.44 -4.42 -20.56
N ILE A 30 16.67 -4.20 -21.62
CA ILE A 30 15.27 -4.63 -21.73
C ILE A 30 15.19 -6.16 -21.88
N MET A 31 15.89 -6.72 -22.85
CA MET A 31 15.73 -8.11 -23.27
C MET A 31 16.50 -9.10 -22.39
N ASP A 32 17.72 -8.73 -21.91
CA ASP A 32 18.66 -9.67 -21.29
C ASP A 32 18.99 -9.33 -19.82
N ARG A 33 18.28 -8.38 -19.19
CA ARG A 33 18.56 -8.01 -17.80
C ARG A 33 17.33 -7.79 -16.93
N ALA A 34 16.44 -6.85 -17.32
CA ALA A 34 15.46 -6.28 -16.41
C ALA A 34 14.09 -6.95 -16.45
N LEU A 35 13.63 -7.39 -17.63
CA LEU A 35 12.30 -7.96 -17.81
C LEU A 35 12.31 -9.48 -17.70
N PRO A 36 11.25 -10.08 -17.09
CA PRO A 36 11.06 -11.51 -17.07
C PRO A 36 10.47 -12.01 -18.40
N HIS A 37 10.70 -13.28 -18.73
CA HIS A 37 10.03 -13.92 -19.85
C HIS A 37 8.75 -14.62 -19.37
N ILE A 38 7.68 -14.57 -20.17
CA ILE A 38 6.35 -15.09 -19.81
C ILE A 38 6.35 -16.59 -19.55
N SER A 39 7.24 -17.36 -20.21
CA SER A 39 7.29 -18.83 -20.12
C SER A 39 7.64 -19.32 -18.72
N ASP A 40 8.69 -18.76 -18.11
CA ASP A 40 9.21 -19.20 -16.81
C ASP A 40 9.18 -18.12 -15.71
N GLY A 41 8.84 -16.87 -16.06
CA GLY A 41 8.73 -15.77 -15.11
C GLY A 41 10.07 -15.29 -14.55
N LEU A 42 11.19 -15.66 -15.16
CA LEU A 42 12.52 -15.38 -14.66
C LEU A 42 13.24 -14.32 -15.49
N LYS A 43 14.06 -13.52 -14.81
CA LYS A 43 15.10 -12.72 -15.45
C LYS A 43 16.28 -13.62 -15.82
N PRO A 44 17.12 -13.22 -16.79
CA PRO A 44 18.27 -14.05 -17.21
C PRO A 44 19.19 -14.47 -16.07
N VAL A 45 19.54 -13.57 -15.15
CA VAL A 45 20.40 -13.92 -14.00
C VAL A 45 19.73 -14.97 -13.09
N GLN A 46 18.44 -14.87 -12.85
CA GLN A 46 17.69 -15.83 -12.01
C GLN A 46 17.64 -17.20 -12.65
N ARG A 47 17.35 -17.25 -13.98
CA ARG A 47 17.35 -18.48 -14.76
C ARG A 47 18.70 -19.17 -14.72
N ARG A 48 19.78 -18.42 -14.90
CA ARG A 48 21.16 -18.93 -14.88
C ARG A 48 21.56 -19.46 -13.50
N ILE A 49 21.14 -18.80 -12.41
CA ILE A 49 21.36 -19.29 -11.04
C ILE A 49 20.64 -20.61 -10.82
N VAL A 50 19.33 -20.69 -11.13
CA VAL A 50 18.54 -21.92 -10.94
C VAL A 50 19.08 -23.06 -11.79
N TYR A 51 19.46 -22.78 -13.04
CA TYR A 51 20.06 -23.77 -13.94
C TYR A 51 21.42 -24.24 -13.44
N ALA A 52 22.32 -23.34 -13.08
CA ALA A 52 23.66 -23.71 -12.54
C ALA A 52 23.56 -24.56 -11.26
N MET A 53 22.62 -24.22 -10.36
CA MET A 53 22.37 -25.02 -9.16
C MET A 53 21.88 -26.44 -9.52
N SER A 54 21.07 -26.57 -10.56
CA SER A 54 20.63 -27.88 -11.07
C SER A 54 21.80 -28.70 -11.61
N GLU A 55 22.69 -28.09 -12.42
CA GLU A 55 23.88 -28.74 -12.96
C GLU A 55 24.86 -29.16 -11.85
N LEU A 56 24.98 -28.36 -10.79
CA LEU A 56 25.76 -28.69 -9.60
C LEU A 56 25.15 -29.82 -8.75
N GLY A 57 24.00 -30.34 -9.12
CA GLY A 57 23.26 -31.36 -8.37
C GLY A 57 22.71 -30.90 -7.03
N LEU A 58 22.50 -29.57 -6.84
CA LEU A 58 21.98 -28.96 -5.62
C LEU A 58 20.46 -29.07 -5.56
N LYS A 59 19.91 -30.28 -5.70
CA LYS A 59 18.48 -30.56 -5.59
C LYS A 59 18.00 -30.36 -4.17
N TRP A 60 16.70 -30.20 -3.97
CA TRP A 60 16.07 -30.02 -2.66
C TRP A 60 16.39 -31.17 -1.67
N THR A 61 16.63 -32.38 -2.17
CA THR A 61 17.01 -33.56 -1.38
C THR A 61 18.52 -33.60 -1.05
N SER A 62 19.33 -32.78 -1.70
CA SER A 62 20.79 -32.77 -1.49
C SER A 62 21.19 -31.95 -0.27
N LYS A 63 22.43 -32.12 0.20
CA LYS A 63 23.03 -31.24 1.20
C LYS A 63 23.35 -29.89 0.56
N PRO A 64 23.11 -28.77 1.27
CA PRO A 64 23.47 -27.45 0.78
C PRO A 64 24.98 -27.31 0.61
N LYS A 65 25.39 -26.39 -0.25
CA LYS A 65 26.81 -26.06 -0.51
C LYS A 65 27.01 -24.56 -0.32
N LYS A 66 28.28 -24.15 -0.08
CA LYS A 66 28.62 -22.72 0.03
C LYS A 66 28.12 -21.92 -1.16
N SER A 67 27.45 -20.81 -0.91
CA SER A 67 26.86 -19.95 -1.94
C SER A 67 27.92 -19.44 -2.92
N ALA A 68 29.16 -19.23 -2.45
CA ALA A 68 30.29 -18.83 -3.28
C ALA A 68 30.55 -19.81 -4.43
N ARG A 69 30.28 -21.11 -4.24
CA ARG A 69 30.44 -22.11 -5.32
C ARG A 69 29.42 -21.90 -6.43
N THR A 70 28.16 -21.70 -6.07
CA THR A 70 27.08 -21.41 -7.05
C THR A 70 27.39 -20.13 -7.81
N VAL A 71 27.73 -19.06 -7.10
CA VAL A 71 28.06 -17.77 -7.71
C VAL A 71 29.26 -17.91 -8.66
N GLY A 72 30.33 -18.60 -8.24
CA GLY A 72 31.47 -18.83 -9.09
C GLY A 72 31.15 -19.61 -10.37
N ASP A 73 30.33 -20.66 -10.28
CA ASP A 73 29.85 -21.42 -11.44
C ASP A 73 28.99 -20.59 -12.40
N VAL A 74 28.08 -19.78 -11.85
CA VAL A 74 27.23 -18.89 -12.65
C VAL A 74 28.07 -17.88 -13.43
N LEU A 75 29.00 -17.22 -12.76
CA LEU A 75 29.86 -16.21 -13.38
C LEU A 75 30.81 -16.81 -14.42
N GLY A 76 31.41 -17.95 -14.09
CA GLY A 76 32.39 -18.59 -14.96
C GLY A 76 31.78 -19.26 -16.20
N LYS A 77 30.49 -19.65 -16.15
CA LYS A 77 29.87 -20.43 -17.22
C LYS A 77 28.81 -19.69 -17.99
N TYR A 78 28.00 -18.83 -17.34
CA TYR A 78 26.74 -18.32 -17.93
C TYR A 78 26.54 -16.81 -17.83
N HIS A 79 27.06 -16.15 -16.78
CA HIS A 79 26.67 -14.76 -16.49
C HIS A 79 27.89 -13.88 -16.18
N PRO A 80 28.55 -13.29 -17.17
CA PRO A 80 29.83 -12.58 -17.02
C PRO A 80 29.61 -11.15 -16.44
N HIS A 81 29.08 -11.06 -15.21
CA HIS A 81 28.78 -9.80 -14.51
C HIS A 81 29.35 -9.86 -13.08
N GLY A 82 29.08 -8.80 -12.28
CA GLY A 82 29.58 -8.72 -10.91
C GLY A 82 29.03 -9.83 -9.99
N ASP A 83 29.88 -10.40 -9.16
CA ASP A 83 29.57 -11.44 -8.19
C ASP A 83 28.54 -10.98 -7.15
N SER A 84 28.66 -9.74 -6.70
CA SER A 84 27.72 -9.13 -5.74
C SER A 84 26.29 -9.08 -6.27
N ALA A 85 26.10 -8.69 -7.54
CA ALA A 85 24.78 -8.64 -8.16
C ALA A 85 24.17 -10.04 -8.33
N CYS A 86 24.99 -11.02 -8.72
CA CYS A 86 24.58 -12.41 -8.82
C CYS A 86 24.18 -12.98 -7.45
N TYR A 87 24.97 -12.72 -6.42
CA TYR A 87 24.69 -13.18 -5.06
C TYR A 87 23.45 -12.49 -4.48
N GLU A 88 23.27 -11.17 -4.69
CA GLU A 88 22.06 -10.45 -4.26
C GLU A 88 20.80 -11.04 -4.90
N ALA A 89 20.83 -11.36 -6.20
CA ALA A 89 19.72 -12.05 -6.86
C ALA A 89 19.44 -13.43 -6.24
N MET A 90 20.49 -14.18 -5.91
CA MET A 90 20.37 -15.46 -5.23
C MET A 90 19.77 -15.32 -3.83
N VAL A 91 20.17 -14.30 -3.09
CA VAL A 91 19.63 -13.99 -1.74
C VAL A 91 18.13 -13.69 -1.81
N LEU A 92 17.71 -12.83 -2.71
CA LEU A 92 16.29 -12.50 -2.88
C LEU A 92 15.43 -13.74 -3.16
N MET A 93 15.92 -14.66 -4.01
CA MET A 93 15.22 -15.91 -4.34
C MET A 93 15.15 -16.90 -3.17
N ALA A 94 15.92 -16.70 -2.10
CA ALA A 94 15.89 -17.53 -0.89
C ALA A 94 15.06 -16.91 0.25
N GLN A 95 14.67 -15.64 0.16
CA GLN A 95 13.95 -14.91 1.21
C GLN A 95 12.45 -15.19 1.15
N PRO A 96 11.83 -15.81 2.18
CA PRO A 96 10.40 -16.12 2.21
C PRO A 96 9.51 -14.86 2.41
N PHE A 97 10.10 -13.73 2.78
CA PHE A 97 9.46 -12.42 2.89
C PHE A 97 9.59 -11.57 1.61
N SER A 98 10.46 -11.99 0.66
CA SER A 98 10.62 -11.35 -0.66
C SER A 98 9.93 -12.13 -1.76
N TYR A 99 9.96 -13.46 -1.70
CA TYR A 99 9.33 -14.37 -2.66
C TYR A 99 8.16 -15.12 -2.04
N ARG A 100 7.02 -15.16 -2.74
CA ARG A 100 5.85 -15.91 -2.28
C ARG A 100 6.14 -17.44 -2.28
N TYR A 101 6.93 -17.90 -3.24
CA TYR A 101 7.42 -19.28 -3.40
C TYR A 101 8.92 -19.27 -3.69
N PRO A 102 9.77 -19.26 -2.66
CA PRO A 102 11.22 -19.22 -2.83
C PRO A 102 11.76 -20.36 -3.67
N PHE A 103 12.74 -20.07 -4.54
CA PHE A 103 13.43 -21.08 -5.36
C PHE A 103 14.59 -21.74 -4.63
N ILE A 104 15.12 -21.09 -3.62
CA ILE A 104 16.34 -21.48 -2.92
C ILE A 104 16.03 -21.64 -1.43
N GLU A 105 16.58 -22.68 -0.84
CA GLU A 105 16.65 -22.86 0.60
C GLU A 105 18.06 -22.48 1.07
N GLY A 106 18.14 -21.46 1.90
CA GLY A 106 19.39 -20.92 2.43
C GLY A 106 19.63 -21.35 3.87
N GLN A 107 20.90 -21.54 4.24
CA GLN A 107 21.38 -21.70 5.61
C GLN A 107 22.36 -20.59 5.96
N GLY A 108 22.23 -20.00 7.15
CA GLY A 108 22.98 -18.84 7.59
C GLY A 108 22.13 -17.57 7.58
N ASN A 109 22.78 -16.42 7.59
CA ASN A 109 22.09 -15.12 7.52
C ASN A 109 21.81 -14.72 6.07
N TRP A 110 20.55 -14.73 5.69
CA TRP A 110 20.03 -14.35 4.37
C TRP A 110 19.22 -13.04 4.41
N GLY A 111 19.44 -12.18 5.43
CA GLY A 111 18.68 -10.97 5.68
C GLY A 111 17.43 -11.23 6.52
N SER A 112 16.72 -10.18 6.82
CA SER A 112 15.47 -10.19 7.59
C SER A 112 14.40 -9.35 6.91
N PRO A 113 13.12 -9.48 7.28
CA PRO A 113 12.06 -8.59 6.78
C PRO A 113 12.36 -7.12 7.04
N ASP A 114 13.05 -6.83 8.15
CA ASP A 114 13.42 -5.48 8.55
C ASP A 114 14.57 -4.90 7.72
N ASP A 115 15.58 -5.72 7.44
CA ASP A 115 16.70 -5.36 6.57
C ASP A 115 17.01 -6.48 5.57
N PRO A 116 16.33 -6.52 4.43
CA PRO A 116 16.53 -7.54 3.40
C PRO A 116 17.95 -7.57 2.80
N LYS A 117 18.70 -6.46 2.94
CA LYS A 117 20.05 -6.32 2.38
C LYS A 117 21.17 -6.64 3.38
N SER A 118 20.85 -6.83 4.65
CA SER A 118 21.82 -7.20 5.70
C SER A 118 22.01 -8.71 5.76
N PHE A 119 22.54 -9.30 4.72
CA PHE A 119 22.86 -10.72 4.63
C PHE A 119 24.38 -10.96 4.74
N ALA A 120 24.76 -12.17 5.19
CA ALA A 120 26.16 -12.55 5.30
C ALA A 120 26.82 -12.74 3.92
N ALA A 121 28.12 -12.54 3.84
CA ALA A 121 28.90 -12.78 2.62
C ALA A 121 28.77 -14.24 2.14
N MET A 122 28.78 -14.45 0.83
CA MET A 122 28.57 -15.76 0.17
C MET A 122 29.48 -16.90 0.63
N ARG A 123 30.64 -16.59 1.24
CA ARG A 123 31.54 -17.58 1.84
C ARG A 123 31.02 -18.18 3.15
N TYR A 124 30.09 -17.52 3.83
CA TYR A 124 29.49 -17.98 5.08
C TYR A 124 28.16 -18.70 4.88
N THR A 125 27.38 -18.29 3.89
CA THR A 125 26.06 -18.88 3.62
C THR A 125 26.18 -20.17 2.80
N GLU A 126 25.18 -21.04 2.97
CA GLU A 126 25.02 -22.27 2.19
C GLU A 126 23.61 -22.30 1.56
N ALA A 127 23.52 -22.92 0.40
CA ALA A 127 22.27 -22.96 -0.36
C ALA A 127 22.07 -24.26 -1.12
N LYS A 128 20.82 -24.60 -1.36
CA LYS A 128 20.32 -25.62 -2.28
C LYS A 128 19.03 -25.15 -2.93
N LEU A 129 18.58 -25.81 -3.98
CA LEU A 129 17.25 -25.54 -4.56
C LEU A 129 16.14 -25.95 -3.59
N SER A 130 15.06 -25.22 -3.57
CA SER A 130 13.84 -25.59 -2.86
C SER A 130 13.06 -26.66 -3.63
N GLN A 131 12.10 -27.30 -2.97
CA GLN A 131 11.21 -28.24 -3.64
C GLN A 131 10.37 -27.58 -4.74
N TYR A 132 9.99 -26.29 -4.57
CA TYR A 132 9.26 -25.52 -5.57
C TYR A 132 10.02 -25.39 -6.91
N SER A 133 11.34 -25.38 -6.89
CA SER A 133 12.17 -25.32 -8.11
C SER A 133 11.98 -26.53 -9.05
N GLU A 134 11.45 -27.64 -8.53
CA GLU A 134 11.09 -28.80 -9.40
C GLU A 134 10.08 -28.42 -10.49
N LEU A 135 9.18 -27.44 -10.20
CA LEU A 135 8.21 -26.95 -11.19
C LEU A 135 8.85 -26.29 -12.41
N LEU A 136 10.10 -25.85 -12.30
CA LEU A 136 10.88 -25.26 -13.40
C LEU A 136 11.84 -26.24 -14.06
N LEU A 137 12.34 -27.24 -13.33
CA LEU A 137 13.49 -28.06 -13.73
C LEU A 137 13.16 -29.49 -14.10
N SER A 138 12.04 -30.05 -13.60
CA SER A 138 11.75 -31.50 -13.72
C SER A 138 11.64 -32.01 -15.16
N GLU A 139 11.36 -31.14 -16.11
CA GLU A 139 11.22 -31.52 -17.53
C GLU A 139 12.43 -31.07 -18.40
N LEU A 140 13.46 -30.43 -17.81
CA LEU A 140 14.54 -29.78 -18.54
C LEU A 140 15.29 -30.69 -19.51
N GLY A 141 15.55 -31.92 -19.16
CA GLY A 141 16.31 -32.88 -20.01
C GLY A 141 15.44 -33.66 -21.02
N GLN A 142 14.21 -33.22 -21.29
CA GLN A 142 13.20 -33.99 -22.04
C GLN A 142 12.80 -33.33 -23.38
N GLY A 143 13.74 -32.60 -24.00
CA GLY A 143 13.52 -31.94 -25.29
C GLY A 143 12.55 -30.75 -25.24
N THR A 144 12.25 -30.26 -24.06
CA THR A 144 11.18 -29.29 -23.77
C THR A 144 11.57 -27.84 -23.98
N CYS A 145 12.84 -27.51 -24.01
CA CYS A 145 13.37 -26.16 -24.16
C CYS A 145 14.34 -26.06 -25.34
N ASP A 146 14.54 -24.84 -25.81
CA ASP A 146 15.58 -24.50 -26.75
C ASP A 146 16.87 -24.13 -26.01
N TRP A 147 18.01 -24.40 -26.65
CA TRP A 147 19.33 -24.18 -26.10
C TRP A 147 20.06 -23.15 -26.92
N GLN A 148 20.77 -22.25 -26.26
CA GLN A 148 21.65 -21.28 -26.88
C GLN A 148 23.06 -21.40 -26.36
N ASP A 149 24.03 -20.86 -27.08
CA ASP A 149 25.38 -20.76 -26.59
C ASP A 149 25.47 -19.80 -25.41
N ASN A 150 26.30 -20.11 -24.45
CA ASN A 150 26.65 -19.18 -23.37
C ASN A 150 27.49 -18.02 -23.94
N PHE A 151 27.89 -17.08 -23.09
CA PHE A 151 28.57 -15.85 -23.47
C PHE A 151 29.89 -16.05 -24.26
N ASP A 152 30.60 -17.18 -24.09
CA ASP A 152 31.87 -17.49 -24.75
C ASP A 152 31.77 -18.64 -25.81
N GLY A 153 30.58 -19.19 -26.00
CA GLY A 153 30.30 -20.27 -26.95
C GLY A 153 30.82 -21.65 -26.51
N SER A 154 31.36 -21.77 -25.29
CA SER A 154 31.95 -23.02 -24.80
C SER A 154 30.93 -24.05 -24.29
N MET A 155 29.76 -23.57 -23.90
CA MET A 155 28.68 -24.35 -23.28
C MET A 155 27.30 -23.93 -23.80
N LYS A 156 26.29 -24.76 -23.49
CA LYS A 156 24.89 -24.43 -23.78
C LYS A 156 24.15 -24.07 -22.52
N GLU A 157 23.26 -23.08 -22.62
CA GLU A 157 22.29 -22.72 -21.59
C GLU A 157 20.88 -22.76 -22.15
N PRO A 158 19.85 -23.07 -21.33
CA PRO A 158 18.46 -23.04 -21.80
C PRO A 158 17.99 -21.58 -22.03
N VAL A 159 17.33 -21.36 -23.17
CA VAL A 159 16.73 -20.05 -23.49
C VAL A 159 15.68 -19.69 -22.44
N ASN A 160 14.82 -20.66 -22.08
CA ASN A 160 13.81 -20.56 -21.02
C ASN A 160 13.70 -21.92 -20.32
N LEU A 161 13.29 -21.93 -19.05
CA LEU A 161 12.99 -23.15 -18.33
C LEU A 161 11.57 -23.65 -18.63
N PRO A 162 11.34 -24.99 -18.68
CA PRO A 162 10.04 -25.57 -19.00
C PRO A 162 9.09 -25.54 -17.79
N ALA A 163 8.66 -24.33 -17.38
CA ALA A 163 7.83 -24.16 -16.21
C ALA A 163 6.47 -24.90 -16.33
N ARG A 164 6.17 -25.69 -15.30
CA ARG A 164 4.91 -26.47 -15.22
C ARG A 164 3.72 -25.64 -14.77
N VAL A 165 3.98 -24.46 -14.20
CA VAL A 165 2.98 -23.50 -13.69
C VAL A 165 3.30 -22.09 -14.20
N PRO A 166 2.32 -21.17 -14.28
CA PRO A 166 2.56 -19.78 -14.69
C PRO A 166 3.33 -19.00 -13.62
N ASN A 167 4.62 -19.32 -13.46
CA ASN A 167 5.46 -18.81 -12.40
C ASN A 167 5.59 -17.29 -12.37
N ILE A 168 5.45 -16.63 -13.51
CA ILE A 168 5.45 -15.16 -13.61
C ILE A 168 4.39 -14.49 -12.71
N LEU A 169 3.22 -15.13 -12.55
CA LEU A 169 2.17 -14.66 -11.65
C LEU A 169 2.39 -15.12 -10.20
N LEU A 170 3.08 -16.25 -9.98
CA LEU A 170 3.21 -16.84 -8.65
C LEU A 170 4.23 -16.11 -7.78
N ASN A 171 5.36 -15.72 -8.34
CA ASN A 171 6.38 -14.96 -7.63
C ASN A 171 6.42 -13.49 -8.04
N GLY A 172 5.84 -13.15 -9.19
CA GLY A 172 5.98 -11.81 -9.73
C GLY A 172 7.43 -11.42 -9.98
N THR A 173 7.66 -10.15 -10.21
CA THR A 173 9.00 -9.57 -10.33
C THR A 173 8.93 -8.06 -10.37
N THR A 174 10.00 -7.39 -9.93
CA THR A 174 10.20 -5.95 -10.10
C THR A 174 11.46 -5.71 -10.89
N GLY A 175 11.48 -4.72 -11.78
CA GLY A 175 12.66 -4.40 -12.57
C GLY A 175 12.54 -3.05 -13.27
N ILE A 176 13.68 -2.38 -13.41
CA ILE A 176 13.78 -1.09 -14.09
C ILE A 176 14.69 -1.26 -15.31
N ALA A 177 14.14 -1.01 -16.48
CA ALA A 177 14.84 -0.99 -17.75
C ALA A 177 14.94 0.44 -18.31
N VAL A 178 15.56 0.59 -19.49
CA VAL A 178 15.60 1.88 -20.19
C VAL A 178 14.23 2.15 -20.81
N GLY A 179 13.58 3.23 -20.42
CA GLY A 179 12.28 3.65 -20.94
C GLY A 179 11.08 2.82 -20.47
N MET A 180 11.28 1.75 -19.69
CA MET A 180 10.19 0.93 -19.16
C MET A 180 10.55 0.25 -17.84
N ALA A 181 9.53 -0.17 -17.10
CA ALA A 181 9.68 -0.91 -15.86
C ALA A 181 8.71 -2.08 -15.82
N THR A 182 8.94 -3.03 -14.92
CA THR A 182 8.04 -4.11 -14.58
C THR A 182 7.82 -4.16 -13.07
N ASP A 183 6.57 -4.30 -12.65
CA ASP A 183 6.15 -4.51 -11.27
C ASP A 183 4.98 -5.49 -11.28
N ILE A 184 5.27 -6.78 -11.30
CA ILE A 184 4.29 -7.85 -11.31
C ILE A 184 4.15 -8.38 -9.89
N PRO A 185 2.97 -8.24 -9.25
CA PRO A 185 2.76 -8.77 -7.91
C PRO A 185 2.62 -10.30 -7.92
N PRO A 186 3.01 -10.98 -6.84
CA PRO A 186 2.79 -12.42 -6.68
C PRO A 186 1.32 -12.74 -6.43
N HIS A 187 0.90 -13.98 -6.78
CA HIS A 187 -0.45 -14.50 -6.60
C HIS A 187 -0.43 -15.90 -5.99
N ASN A 188 -1.56 -16.32 -5.44
CA ASN A 188 -1.71 -17.65 -4.84
C ASN A 188 -1.70 -18.76 -5.91
N LEU A 189 -0.91 -19.81 -5.68
CA LEU A 189 -0.73 -20.91 -6.63
C LEU A 189 -2.03 -21.66 -6.93
N ARG A 190 -2.84 -21.96 -5.90
CA ARG A 190 -4.11 -22.67 -6.09
C ARG A 190 -5.10 -21.84 -6.90
N GLU A 191 -5.15 -20.53 -6.67
CA GLU A 191 -6.03 -19.60 -7.39
C GLU A 191 -5.61 -19.47 -8.86
N VAL A 192 -4.32 -19.25 -9.11
CA VAL A 192 -3.78 -19.14 -10.47
C VAL A 192 -3.99 -20.43 -11.25
N ILE A 193 -3.77 -21.60 -10.64
CA ILE A 193 -4.04 -22.89 -11.30
C ILE A 193 -5.53 -23.07 -11.57
N LYS A 194 -6.42 -22.72 -10.64
CA LYS A 194 -7.88 -22.77 -10.89
C LYS A 194 -8.28 -21.92 -12.09
N GLY A 195 -7.79 -20.68 -12.15
CA GLY A 195 -8.02 -19.76 -13.27
C GLY A 195 -7.46 -20.31 -14.58
N THR A 196 -6.25 -20.88 -14.55
CA THR A 196 -5.61 -21.50 -15.71
C THR A 196 -6.42 -22.69 -16.23
N ILE A 197 -6.86 -23.59 -15.36
CA ILE A 197 -7.71 -24.75 -15.72
C ILE A 197 -9.05 -24.28 -16.31
N ALA A 198 -9.65 -23.24 -15.76
CA ALA A 198 -10.88 -22.66 -16.28
C ALA A 198 -10.69 -22.16 -17.72
N LEU A 199 -9.57 -21.48 -18.03
CA LEU A 199 -9.22 -21.01 -19.37
C LEU A 199 -8.88 -22.17 -20.34
N ILE A 200 -8.22 -23.24 -19.88
CA ILE A 200 -7.97 -24.41 -20.72
C ILE A 200 -9.30 -25.04 -21.17
N ARG A 201 -10.31 -25.08 -20.28
CA ARG A 201 -11.66 -25.61 -20.58
C ARG A 201 -12.47 -24.67 -21.45
N ASN A 202 -12.39 -23.38 -21.20
CA ASN A 202 -13.10 -22.34 -21.95
C ASN A 202 -12.21 -21.12 -22.19
N PRO A 203 -11.51 -21.04 -23.33
CA PRO A 203 -10.63 -19.90 -23.67
C PRO A 203 -11.35 -18.56 -23.79
N ASN A 204 -12.68 -18.57 -23.94
CA ASN A 204 -13.49 -17.36 -24.11
C ASN A 204 -14.00 -16.76 -22.80
N LEU A 205 -13.56 -17.25 -21.63
CA LEU A 205 -13.91 -16.64 -20.35
C LEU A 205 -13.49 -15.17 -20.33
N THR A 206 -14.36 -14.32 -19.79
CA THR A 206 -14.08 -12.89 -19.64
C THR A 206 -13.11 -12.60 -18.48
N ASP A 207 -12.55 -11.40 -18.45
CA ASP A 207 -11.65 -10.99 -17.37
C ASP A 207 -12.38 -10.99 -16.00
N GLU A 208 -13.67 -10.63 -15.96
CA GLU A 208 -14.50 -10.69 -14.76
C GLU A 208 -14.62 -12.13 -14.21
N LYS A 209 -14.80 -13.10 -15.10
CA LYS A 209 -14.84 -14.52 -14.69
C LYS A 209 -13.49 -15.03 -14.22
N ILE A 210 -12.40 -14.55 -14.77
CA ILE A 210 -11.05 -14.90 -14.29
C ILE A 210 -10.80 -14.27 -12.92
N SER A 211 -11.29 -13.05 -12.65
CA SER A 211 -11.15 -12.42 -11.34
C SER A 211 -11.87 -13.16 -10.20
N GLU A 212 -12.91 -13.96 -10.50
CA GLU A 212 -13.53 -14.83 -9.50
C GLU A 212 -12.59 -15.96 -9.03
N TYR A 213 -11.68 -16.43 -9.89
CA TYR A 213 -10.67 -17.43 -9.54
C TYR A 213 -9.41 -16.83 -8.96
N ILE A 214 -9.00 -15.65 -9.43
CA ILE A 214 -7.79 -14.93 -9.02
C ILE A 214 -8.22 -13.53 -8.57
N PRO A 215 -8.76 -13.39 -7.34
CA PRO A 215 -9.42 -12.14 -6.95
C PRO A 215 -8.44 -10.98 -6.75
N ALA A 216 -7.21 -11.26 -6.32
CA ALA A 216 -6.17 -10.26 -6.06
C ALA A 216 -4.78 -10.89 -5.96
N PRO A 217 -3.72 -10.09 -5.91
CA PRO A 217 -2.40 -10.54 -5.49
C PRO A 217 -2.42 -11.27 -4.14
N ASP A 218 -1.43 -12.14 -3.91
CA ASP A 218 -1.22 -12.85 -2.65
C ASP A 218 0.26 -12.72 -2.25
N LEU A 219 0.50 -11.87 -1.27
CA LEU A 219 1.83 -11.40 -0.93
C LEU A 219 2.56 -12.36 0.04
N PRO A 220 3.89 -12.28 0.14
CA PRO A 220 4.65 -13.02 1.17
C PRO A 220 4.22 -12.67 2.59
N THR A 221 3.84 -11.43 2.87
CA THR A 221 3.28 -10.98 4.16
C THR A 221 1.78 -11.23 4.23
N LYS A 222 1.22 -11.26 5.44
CA LYS A 222 -0.23 -11.42 5.67
C LYS A 222 -0.97 -10.10 5.81
N ALA A 223 -0.37 -9.00 5.33
CA ALA A 223 -1.02 -7.71 5.30
C ALA A 223 -2.34 -7.74 4.52
N GLU A 224 -3.31 -6.95 4.96
CA GLU A 224 -4.63 -6.85 4.30
C GLU A 224 -4.54 -6.10 2.98
N ILE A 225 -5.21 -6.58 1.94
CA ILE A 225 -5.45 -5.82 0.72
C ILE A 225 -6.82 -5.14 0.87
N ILE A 226 -6.81 -3.80 0.88
CA ILE A 226 -8.00 -2.99 1.15
C ILE A 226 -8.57 -2.30 -0.09
N THR A 227 -7.99 -2.54 -1.26
CA THR A 227 -8.46 -1.97 -2.52
C THR A 227 -9.81 -2.57 -2.91
N PRO A 228 -10.79 -1.74 -3.32
CA PRO A 228 -12.10 -2.23 -3.74
C PRO A 228 -12.02 -3.22 -4.90
N PRO A 229 -12.90 -4.24 -4.96
CA PRO A 229 -12.90 -5.27 -6.01
C PRO A 229 -12.98 -4.72 -7.44
N ALA A 230 -13.72 -3.64 -7.66
CA ALA A 230 -13.84 -3.01 -8.97
C ALA A 230 -12.51 -2.39 -9.46
N GLU A 231 -11.71 -1.83 -8.55
CA GLU A 231 -10.38 -1.32 -8.87
C GLU A 231 -9.38 -2.45 -9.11
N LEU A 232 -9.44 -3.52 -8.30
CA LEU A 232 -8.63 -4.73 -8.51
C LEU A 232 -8.90 -5.34 -9.89
N LEU A 233 -10.17 -5.46 -10.28
CA LEU A 233 -10.54 -5.94 -11.62
C LEU A 233 -9.95 -5.03 -12.71
N LYS A 234 -10.04 -3.70 -12.57
CA LYS A 234 -9.45 -2.75 -13.52
C LYS A 234 -7.94 -2.96 -13.67
N ILE A 235 -7.23 -3.19 -12.56
CA ILE A 235 -5.79 -3.47 -12.57
C ILE A 235 -5.51 -4.77 -13.32
N GLN A 236 -6.29 -5.82 -13.08
CA GLN A 236 -6.14 -7.13 -13.74
C GLN A 236 -6.36 -7.05 -15.25
N VAL A 237 -7.35 -6.27 -15.69
CA VAL A 237 -7.69 -6.07 -17.10
C VAL A 237 -6.64 -5.23 -17.83
N THR A 238 -6.17 -4.16 -17.19
CA THR A 238 -5.21 -3.23 -17.83
C THR A 238 -3.75 -3.63 -17.66
N GLY A 239 -3.44 -4.49 -16.68
CA GLY A 239 -2.08 -4.80 -16.26
C GLY A 239 -1.35 -3.62 -15.61
N ARG A 240 -2.06 -2.55 -15.23
CA ARG A 240 -1.51 -1.32 -14.64
C ARG A 240 -2.41 -0.78 -13.54
N GLY A 241 -1.80 -0.15 -12.54
CA GLY A 241 -2.49 0.51 -11.45
C GLY A 241 -1.71 0.47 -10.14
N SER A 242 -2.42 0.54 -9.04
CA SER A 242 -1.85 0.33 -7.70
C SER A 242 -2.93 -0.24 -6.79
N TYR A 243 -2.54 -1.08 -5.84
CA TYR A 243 -3.43 -1.54 -4.78
C TYR A 243 -2.87 -1.16 -3.42
N ARG A 244 -3.76 -0.95 -2.47
CA ARG A 244 -3.43 -0.55 -1.11
C ARG A 244 -3.35 -1.76 -0.19
N MET A 245 -2.34 -1.76 0.66
CA MET A 245 -2.09 -2.79 1.68
C MET A 245 -2.09 -2.11 3.05
N ARG A 246 -2.61 -2.79 4.05
CA ARG A 246 -2.67 -2.30 5.42
C ARG A 246 -2.11 -3.33 6.38
N ALA A 247 -1.34 -2.88 7.37
CA ALA A 247 -0.81 -3.70 8.45
C ALA A 247 -1.93 -4.35 9.25
N VAL A 248 -1.66 -5.54 9.79
CA VAL A 248 -2.57 -6.25 10.71
C VAL A 248 -2.13 -5.98 12.14
N TYR A 249 -3.08 -5.67 13.01
CA TYR A 249 -2.84 -5.39 14.41
C TYR A 249 -3.89 -6.01 15.32
N SER A 250 -3.55 -6.14 16.58
CA SER A 250 -4.46 -6.48 17.66
C SER A 250 -4.31 -5.48 18.82
N VAL A 251 -5.32 -5.34 19.63
CA VAL A 251 -5.30 -4.44 20.79
C VAL A 251 -5.39 -5.29 22.06
N ASP A 252 -4.45 -5.09 22.98
CA ASP A 252 -4.45 -5.68 24.31
C ASP A 252 -4.28 -4.58 25.35
N LYS A 253 -5.37 -4.24 26.06
CA LYS A 253 -5.44 -3.17 27.07
C LYS A 253 -5.01 -1.82 26.50
N ASN A 254 -3.80 -1.36 26.83
CA ASN A 254 -3.23 -0.10 26.37
C ASN A 254 -2.10 -0.31 25.34
N GLU A 255 -1.96 -1.52 24.79
CA GLU A 255 -0.97 -1.84 23.78
C GLU A 255 -1.63 -2.18 22.45
N ILE A 256 -1.12 -1.60 21.37
CA ILE A 256 -1.45 -1.99 20.01
C ILE A 256 -0.27 -2.82 19.50
N VAL A 257 -0.52 -4.07 19.16
CA VAL A 257 0.49 -5.01 18.68
C VAL A 257 0.31 -5.20 17.19
N ILE A 258 1.27 -4.74 16.39
CA ILE A 258 1.30 -4.95 14.94
C ILE A 258 1.98 -6.29 14.68
N THR A 259 1.28 -7.19 14.01
CA THR A 259 1.72 -8.56 13.74
C THR A 259 2.12 -8.80 12.29
N GLU A 260 1.63 -7.97 11.37
CA GLU A 260 1.97 -8.05 9.95
C GLU A 260 2.13 -6.66 9.36
N LEU A 261 3.13 -6.48 8.50
CA LEU A 261 3.41 -5.23 7.79
C LEU A 261 3.08 -5.35 6.30
N PRO A 262 2.78 -4.23 5.62
CA PRO A 262 2.69 -4.19 4.17
C PRO A 262 3.94 -4.76 3.52
N TYR A 263 3.77 -5.40 2.37
CA TYR A 263 4.88 -5.98 1.62
C TYR A 263 5.95 -4.92 1.28
N GLN A 264 7.23 -5.25 1.48
CA GLN A 264 8.39 -4.39 1.29
C GLN A 264 8.50 -3.20 2.28
N VAL A 265 7.78 -3.23 3.39
CA VAL A 265 7.90 -2.24 4.46
C VAL A 265 8.67 -2.86 5.64
N SER A 266 9.69 -2.13 6.13
CA SER A 266 10.46 -2.58 7.30
C SER A 266 9.90 -2.04 8.61
N GLY A 267 10.04 -2.83 9.69
CA GLY A 267 9.61 -2.47 11.04
C GLY A 267 10.37 -1.26 11.59
N SER A 268 11.68 -1.21 11.40
CA SER A 268 12.51 -0.07 11.82
C SER A 268 12.08 1.25 11.19
N LYS A 269 11.67 1.22 9.91
CA LYS A 269 11.13 2.41 9.25
C LYS A 269 9.85 2.90 9.92
N ILE A 270 8.92 1.98 10.24
CA ILE A 270 7.68 2.31 10.95
C ILE A 270 7.95 2.90 12.32
N ILE A 271 8.85 2.28 13.09
CA ILE A 271 9.25 2.78 14.41
C ILE A 271 9.81 4.18 14.29
N THR A 272 10.69 4.44 13.34
CA THR A 272 11.26 5.76 13.09
C THR A 272 10.16 6.78 12.77
N GLN A 273 9.23 6.46 11.87
CA GLN A 273 8.12 7.36 11.52
C GLN A 273 7.21 7.68 12.72
N ILE A 274 6.94 6.71 13.59
CA ILE A 274 6.15 6.93 14.81
C ILE A 274 6.94 7.76 15.83
N ALA A 275 8.22 7.44 16.05
CA ALA A 275 9.08 8.16 16.97
C ALA A 275 9.27 9.64 16.56
N ASP A 276 9.43 9.92 15.27
CA ASP A 276 9.50 11.27 14.74
C ASP A 276 8.22 12.07 15.05
N GLN A 277 7.06 11.47 14.90
CA GLN A 277 5.77 12.09 15.26
C GLN A 277 5.66 12.33 16.77
N MET A 278 6.12 11.38 17.60
CA MET A 278 6.16 11.55 19.06
C MET A 278 7.08 12.69 19.48
N GLN A 279 8.29 12.80 18.91
CA GLN A 279 9.25 13.88 19.17
C GLN A 279 8.69 15.25 18.72
N ALA A 280 8.04 15.30 17.57
CA ALA A 280 7.35 16.48 17.06
C ALA A 280 6.08 16.84 17.85
N LYS A 281 5.71 16.05 18.89
CA LYS A 281 4.47 16.18 19.69
C LYS A 281 3.17 16.05 18.88
N LYS A 282 3.25 15.46 17.70
CA LYS A 282 2.10 15.23 16.82
C LYS A 282 1.31 13.96 17.20
N LEU A 283 1.86 13.13 18.07
CA LEU A 283 1.24 11.88 18.53
C LEU A 283 1.24 11.79 20.07
N PRO A 284 0.54 12.70 20.78
CA PRO A 284 0.60 12.77 22.25
C PRO A 284 -0.11 11.61 22.94
N LEU A 285 -0.93 10.83 22.25
CA LEU A 285 -1.67 9.69 22.77
C LEU A 285 -0.80 8.44 22.97
N VAL A 286 0.36 8.37 22.31
CA VAL A 286 1.33 7.29 22.40
C VAL A 286 2.39 7.66 23.45
N SER A 287 2.73 6.70 24.32
CA SER A 287 3.79 6.87 25.32
C SER A 287 5.11 6.27 24.90
N ASP A 288 5.07 5.14 24.15
CA ASP A 288 6.26 4.39 23.75
C ASP A 288 5.99 3.57 22.51
N VAL A 289 7.06 3.22 21.76
CA VAL A 289 7.03 2.30 20.64
C VAL A 289 8.24 1.38 20.74
N ARG A 290 8.02 0.06 20.63
CA ARG A 290 9.05 -0.96 20.80
C ARG A 290 9.02 -1.99 19.69
N ASP A 291 10.20 -2.50 19.33
CA ASP A 291 10.33 -3.71 18.52
C ASP A 291 10.53 -4.91 19.45
N GLU A 292 9.57 -5.80 19.43
CA GLU A 292 9.61 -7.07 20.17
C GLU A 292 9.66 -8.26 19.21
N SER A 293 10.05 -8.02 17.95
CA SER A 293 10.19 -9.07 16.93
C SER A 293 11.27 -10.07 17.33
N ASP A 294 10.96 -11.35 17.19
CA ASP A 294 11.87 -12.45 17.47
C ASP A 294 11.73 -13.54 16.39
N HIS A 295 12.41 -14.65 16.58
CA HIS A 295 12.37 -15.77 15.64
C HIS A 295 10.99 -16.42 15.53
N ALA A 296 10.22 -16.45 16.64
CA ALA A 296 8.86 -17.01 16.68
C ALA A 296 7.82 -16.03 16.12
N ASN A 297 8.05 -14.73 16.33
CA ASN A 297 7.21 -13.62 15.88
C ASN A 297 8.07 -12.64 15.03
N PRO A 298 8.28 -12.94 13.76
CA PRO A 298 9.17 -12.14 12.89
C PRO A 298 8.75 -10.68 12.74
N THR A 299 7.50 -10.36 13.03
CA THR A 299 6.96 -9.00 13.10
C THR A 299 6.13 -8.87 14.38
N ARG A 300 6.64 -8.11 15.35
CA ARG A 300 5.94 -7.76 16.58
C ARG A 300 6.34 -6.36 17.01
N LEU A 301 5.65 -5.35 16.47
CA LEU A 301 5.85 -3.96 16.89
C LEU A 301 4.77 -3.58 17.89
N VAL A 302 5.17 -3.06 19.05
CA VAL A 302 4.27 -2.72 20.15
C VAL A 302 4.22 -1.20 20.30
N ILE A 303 3.03 -0.64 20.19
CA ILE A 303 2.74 0.78 20.43
C ILE A 303 1.99 0.88 21.74
N VAL A 304 2.57 1.58 22.71
CA VAL A 304 2.00 1.73 24.07
C VAL A 304 1.21 3.02 24.14
N LEU A 305 -0.07 2.94 24.41
CA LEU A 305 -0.95 4.07 24.63
C LEU A 305 -0.76 4.62 26.06
N ARG A 306 -0.92 5.93 26.24
CA ARG A 306 -0.82 6.57 27.57
C ARG A 306 -1.94 6.15 28.53
N SER A 307 -3.05 5.67 28.02
CA SER A 307 -4.21 5.26 28.83
C SER A 307 -5.03 4.23 28.06
N ASN A 308 -5.63 3.30 28.77
CA ASN A 308 -6.59 2.33 28.24
C ASN A 308 -7.95 2.94 27.83
N ARG A 309 -8.15 4.25 28.06
CA ARG A 309 -9.35 4.99 27.61
C ARG A 309 -9.20 5.60 26.23
N ILE A 310 -8.00 5.55 25.66
CA ILE A 310 -7.72 6.06 24.32
C ILE A 310 -8.30 5.10 23.30
N ASP A 311 -9.01 5.65 22.31
CA ASP A 311 -9.51 4.87 21.19
C ASP A 311 -8.34 4.42 20.29
N ALA A 312 -8.04 3.12 20.37
CA ALA A 312 -6.96 2.51 19.59
C ALA A 312 -7.26 2.52 18.08
N GLU A 313 -8.54 2.44 17.68
CA GLU A 313 -8.92 2.48 16.26
C GLU A 313 -8.66 3.87 15.67
N ALA A 314 -8.97 4.92 16.41
CA ALA A 314 -8.66 6.29 16.00
C ALA A 314 -7.15 6.49 15.85
N VAL A 315 -6.34 6.04 16.82
CA VAL A 315 -4.87 6.11 16.73
C VAL A 315 -4.36 5.34 15.52
N MET A 316 -4.86 4.13 15.26
CA MET A 316 -4.45 3.35 14.10
C MET A 316 -4.89 3.99 12.78
N SER A 317 -6.07 4.60 12.71
CA SER A 317 -6.51 5.36 11.53
C SER A 317 -5.55 6.51 11.22
N HIS A 318 -5.12 7.25 12.25
CA HIS A 318 -4.09 8.28 12.09
C HIS A 318 -2.76 7.71 11.59
N LEU A 319 -2.28 6.63 12.19
CA LEU A 319 -1.04 5.98 11.80
C LEU A 319 -1.09 5.42 10.38
N PHE A 320 -2.21 4.85 9.95
CA PHE A 320 -2.42 4.43 8.57
C PHE A 320 -2.35 5.61 7.58
N ALA A 321 -2.89 6.77 7.95
CA ALA A 321 -2.85 7.96 7.11
C ALA A 321 -1.47 8.66 7.06
N THR A 322 -0.60 8.43 8.06
CA THR A 322 0.62 9.22 8.26
C THR A 322 1.92 8.42 8.24
N THR A 323 1.84 7.09 8.14
CA THR A 323 2.98 6.17 8.10
C THR A 323 2.82 5.12 7.02
N ASP A 324 3.86 4.33 6.76
CA ASP A 324 3.82 3.22 5.82
C ASP A 324 3.08 1.97 6.36
N LEU A 325 2.39 2.06 7.52
CA LEU A 325 1.47 1.01 7.99
C LEU A 325 0.29 0.78 7.02
N GLU A 326 -0.04 1.78 6.23
CA GLU A 326 -0.79 1.64 4.99
C GLU A 326 0.09 2.11 3.83
N SER A 327 0.31 1.26 2.85
CA SER A 327 1.13 1.58 1.69
C SER A 327 0.50 1.09 0.39
N SER A 328 0.91 1.70 -0.73
CA SER A 328 0.45 1.34 -2.06
C SER A 328 1.53 0.58 -2.81
N TYR A 329 1.15 -0.54 -3.42
CA TYR A 329 2.00 -1.28 -4.34
C TYR A 329 1.61 -0.94 -5.79
N ARG A 330 2.60 -0.47 -6.55
CA ARG A 330 2.41 -0.17 -7.97
C ARG A 330 2.39 -1.45 -8.78
N VAL A 331 1.47 -1.55 -9.74
CA VAL A 331 1.37 -2.68 -10.68
C VAL A 331 1.69 -2.20 -12.09
N ASN A 332 2.59 -2.91 -12.76
CA ASN A 332 2.90 -2.77 -14.16
C ASN A 332 3.33 -4.14 -14.72
N MET A 333 2.39 -4.90 -15.26
CA MET A 333 2.60 -6.27 -15.73
C MET A 333 3.30 -6.30 -17.10
N ASN A 334 4.46 -5.66 -17.17
CA ASN A 334 5.30 -5.60 -18.37
C ASN A 334 6.27 -6.79 -18.38
N MET A 335 6.29 -7.55 -19.45
CA MET A 335 7.10 -8.76 -19.60
C MET A 335 7.42 -9.03 -21.05
N ILE A 336 8.42 -9.86 -21.30
CA ILE A 336 8.72 -10.38 -22.63
C ILE A 336 7.72 -11.49 -22.95
N GLY A 337 6.92 -11.28 -24.00
CA GLY A 337 5.93 -12.25 -24.48
C GLY A 337 6.52 -13.43 -25.21
N ALA A 338 5.70 -14.39 -25.62
CA ALA A 338 6.09 -15.50 -26.47
C ALA A 338 6.62 -15.08 -27.85
N ASP A 339 6.22 -13.87 -28.30
CA ASP A 339 6.69 -13.23 -29.53
C ASP A 339 8.03 -12.52 -29.38
N GLY A 340 8.69 -12.61 -28.20
CA GLY A 340 9.95 -11.97 -27.89
C GLY A 340 9.86 -10.46 -27.70
N ARG A 341 8.66 -9.85 -27.53
CA ARG A 341 8.48 -8.41 -27.39
C ARG A 341 8.05 -8.02 -25.98
N PRO A 342 8.56 -6.89 -25.44
CA PRO A 342 8.09 -6.36 -24.19
C PRO A 342 6.67 -5.79 -24.32
N GLN A 343 5.74 -6.24 -23.48
CA GLN A 343 4.34 -5.83 -23.51
C GLN A 343 3.74 -5.86 -22.11
N VAL A 344 2.87 -4.89 -21.83
CA VAL A 344 1.99 -4.95 -20.64
C VAL A 344 0.77 -5.82 -20.99
N LYS A 345 0.47 -6.79 -20.14
CA LYS A 345 -0.58 -7.77 -20.39
C LYS A 345 -1.56 -7.86 -19.21
N SER A 346 -2.84 -8.15 -19.50
CA SER A 346 -3.83 -8.53 -18.48
C SER A 346 -3.52 -9.95 -17.93
N ILE A 347 -4.03 -10.26 -16.73
CA ILE A 347 -3.87 -11.61 -16.15
C ILE A 347 -4.41 -12.67 -17.11
N ARG A 348 -5.59 -12.45 -17.70
CA ARG A 348 -6.18 -13.36 -18.68
C ARG A 348 -5.26 -13.58 -19.88
N ARG A 349 -4.67 -12.52 -20.44
CA ARG A 349 -3.76 -12.62 -21.58
C ARG A 349 -2.49 -13.37 -21.23
N ILE A 350 -1.92 -13.13 -20.04
CA ILE A 350 -0.75 -13.87 -19.53
C ILE A 350 -1.05 -15.36 -19.47
N LEU A 351 -2.18 -15.75 -18.90
CA LEU A 351 -2.55 -17.14 -18.76
C LEU A 351 -2.81 -17.83 -20.11
N LEU A 352 -3.51 -17.17 -21.03
CA LEU A 352 -3.76 -17.72 -22.37
C LEU A 352 -2.45 -17.97 -23.14
N GLU A 353 -1.55 -17.00 -23.13
CA GLU A 353 -0.26 -17.11 -23.81
C GLU A 353 0.64 -18.18 -23.14
N TRP A 354 0.64 -18.25 -21.82
CA TRP A 354 1.32 -19.31 -21.09
C TRP A 354 0.74 -20.71 -21.39
N ILE A 355 -0.57 -20.85 -21.52
CA ILE A 355 -1.24 -22.12 -21.89
C ILE A 355 -0.73 -22.62 -23.24
N GLU A 356 -0.58 -21.76 -24.23
CA GLU A 356 -0.05 -22.15 -25.55
C GLU A 356 1.42 -22.59 -25.47
N ILE A 357 2.24 -21.86 -24.67
CA ILE A 357 3.63 -22.29 -24.39
C ILE A 357 3.62 -23.66 -23.70
N ARG A 358 2.76 -23.86 -22.71
CA ARG A 358 2.68 -25.15 -21.98
C ARG A 358 2.26 -26.29 -22.88
N LYS A 359 1.27 -26.11 -23.76
CA LYS A 359 0.87 -27.11 -24.76
C LYS A 359 2.06 -27.52 -25.63
N THR A 360 2.80 -26.54 -26.15
CA THR A 360 3.99 -26.79 -26.95
C THR A 360 5.05 -27.57 -26.16
N THR A 361 5.31 -27.17 -24.92
CA THR A 361 6.27 -27.84 -24.04
C THR A 361 5.88 -29.30 -23.77
N VAL A 362 4.61 -29.56 -23.45
CA VAL A 362 4.11 -30.93 -23.20
C VAL A 362 4.14 -31.77 -24.47
N THR A 363 3.77 -31.20 -25.61
CA THR A 363 3.88 -31.91 -26.93
C THR A 363 5.33 -32.29 -27.20
N ARG A 364 6.29 -31.42 -27.03
CA ARG A 364 7.74 -31.71 -27.19
C ARG A 364 8.20 -32.80 -26.22
N ARG A 365 7.76 -32.76 -24.96
CA ARG A 365 8.05 -33.80 -23.96
C ARG A 365 7.50 -35.17 -24.37
N LEU A 366 6.24 -35.20 -24.78
CA LEU A 366 5.61 -36.44 -25.24
C LEU A 366 6.30 -37.02 -26.47
N GLN A 367 6.65 -36.18 -27.45
CA GLN A 367 7.39 -36.61 -28.63
C GLN A 367 8.77 -37.15 -28.26
N TYR A 368 9.48 -36.51 -27.32
CA TYR A 368 10.75 -36.99 -26.82
C TYR A 368 10.62 -38.38 -26.18
N HIS A 369 9.62 -38.58 -25.34
CA HIS A 369 9.39 -39.89 -24.72
C HIS A 369 8.94 -40.94 -25.76
N LEU A 370 8.10 -40.57 -26.70
CA LEU A 370 7.70 -41.46 -27.77
C LEU A 370 8.91 -41.93 -28.60
N ASN A 371 9.76 -41.01 -29.04
CA ASN A 371 10.96 -41.30 -29.80
C ASN A 371 11.93 -42.23 -29.01
N LYS A 372 12.02 -42.01 -27.69
CA LYS A 372 12.84 -42.89 -26.83
C LYS A 372 12.25 -44.30 -26.71
N ILE A 373 10.93 -44.40 -26.57
CA ILE A 373 10.21 -45.68 -26.51
C ILE A 373 10.32 -46.39 -27.85
N GLU A 374 10.09 -45.70 -28.95
CA GLU A 374 10.20 -46.32 -30.32
C GLU A 374 11.60 -46.84 -30.65
N LYS A 375 12.64 -46.07 -30.26
CA LYS A 375 14.02 -46.56 -30.38
C LYS A 375 14.25 -47.81 -29.55
N ARG A 376 13.72 -47.90 -28.33
CA ARG A 376 13.86 -49.07 -27.47
C ARG A 376 13.09 -50.27 -28.01
N LEU A 377 11.85 -50.05 -28.49
CA LEU A 377 11.02 -51.09 -29.14
C LEU A 377 11.67 -51.62 -30.40
N HIS A 378 12.29 -50.75 -31.19
CA HIS A 378 13.02 -51.13 -32.38
C HIS A 378 14.21 -52.09 -32.05
N ILE A 379 14.96 -51.75 -31.03
CA ILE A 379 16.07 -52.63 -30.55
C ILE A 379 15.50 -53.93 -30.00
N LEU A 380 14.44 -53.91 -29.19
CA LEU A 380 13.83 -55.12 -28.64
C LEU A 380 13.30 -56.04 -29.73
N GLY A 381 12.74 -55.49 -30.81
CA GLY A 381 12.29 -56.28 -31.97
C GLY A 381 13.44 -57.10 -32.58
N GLY A 382 14.59 -56.47 -32.75
CA GLY A 382 15.79 -57.20 -33.23
C GLY A 382 16.29 -58.25 -32.25
N LEU A 383 16.31 -57.92 -30.96
CA LEU A 383 16.75 -58.87 -29.91
C LEU A 383 15.83 -60.09 -29.80
N ILE A 384 14.52 -59.93 -29.94
CA ILE A 384 13.57 -61.04 -29.90
C ILE A 384 13.74 -61.95 -31.11
N ILE A 385 14.00 -61.38 -32.30
CA ILE A 385 14.29 -62.15 -33.50
C ILE A 385 15.55 -63.02 -33.31
N ALA A 386 16.63 -62.40 -32.80
CA ALA A 386 17.87 -63.08 -32.49
C ALA A 386 17.69 -64.20 -31.45
N TYR A 387 16.87 -63.94 -30.44
CA TYR A 387 16.62 -64.88 -29.36
C TYR A 387 15.87 -66.12 -29.85
N LEU A 388 14.87 -65.96 -30.77
CA LEU A 388 14.11 -67.05 -31.36
C LEU A 388 15.01 -67.97 -32.26
N SER A 389 16.14 -67.44 -32.71
CA SER A 389 17.11 -68.15 -33.59
C SER A 389 18.51 -68.11 -33.01
N ILE A 390 18.63 -68.24 -31.67
CA ILE A 390 19.87 -68.01 -30.97
C ILE A 390 21.05 -68.89 -31.40
N ASP A 391 20.78 -70.15 -31.72
CA ASP A 391 21.81 -71.08 -32.18
C ASP A 391 22.43 -70.65 -33.53
N GLU A 392 21.60 -70.16 -34.45
CA GLU A 392 21.98 -69.61 -35.73
C GLU A 392 22.77 -68.31 -35.59
N VAL A 393 22.38 -67.44 -34.66
CA VAL A 393 23.09 -66.18 -34.33
C VAL A 393 24.48 -66.51 -33.79
N ILE A 394 24.59 -67.44 -32.84
CA ILE A 394 25.91 -67.90 -32.30
C ILE A 394 26.79 -68.49 -33.40
N GLN A 395 26.20 -69.31 -34.31
CA GLN A 395 26.94 -69.88 -35.43
C GLN A 395 27.51 -68.79 -36.36
N ILE A 396 26.69 -67.80 -36.76
CA ILE A 396 27.09 -66.67 -37.59
C ILE A 396 28.23 -65.87 -36.90
N ILE A 397 28.13 -65.60 -35.61
CA ILE A 397 29.14 -64.85 -34.86
C ILE A 397 30.49 -65.60 -34.79
N ARG A 398 30.45 -66.93 -34.74
CA ARG A 398 31.63 -67.76 -34.63
C ARG A 398 32.27 -68.02 -35.95
N GLU A 399 31.57 -68.15 -37.04
CA GLU A 399 32.00 -68.64 -38.36
C GLU A 399 32.32 -67.54 -39.37
N GLN A 400 31.74 -66.32 -39.16
CA GLN A 400 31.85 -65.22 -40.12
C GLN A 400 32.88 -64.18 -39.65
N ASP A 401 33.76 -63.76 -40.55
CA ASP A 401 34.71 -62.69 -40.30
C ASP A 401 34.07 -61.36 -40.08
N GLN A 402 32.88 -61.13 -40.69
CA GLN A 402 32.06 -59.96 -40.56
C GLN A 402 30.63 -60.35 -40.22
N PRO A 403 30.28 -60.63 -38.97
CA PRO A 403 28.98 -61.16 -38.61
C PRO A 403 27.83 -60.17 -38.79
N LYS A 404 28.09 -58.84 -38.66
CA LYS A 404 27.07 -57.79 -38.67
C LYS A 404 26.28 -57.76 -40.02
N PRO A 405 26.92 -57.67 -41.21
CA PRO A 405 26.23 -57.73 -42.48
C PRO A 405 25.44 -59.03 -42.70
N VAL A 406 25.99 -60.16 -42.26
CA VAL A 406 25.33 -61.48 -42.40
C VAL A 406 24.07 -61.58 -41.51
N LEU A 407 24.14 -61.06 -40.29
CA LEU A 407 22.94 -60.99 -39.42
C LEU A 407 21.87 -60.08 -40.02
N MET A 408 22.25 -58.92 -40.58
CA MET A 408 21.33 -58.00 -41.22
C MET A 408 20.61 -58.67 -42.41
N GLU A 409 21.36 -59.32 -43.30
CA GLU A 409 20.78 -60.01 -44.48
C GLU A 409 19.92 -61.19 -44.06
N ARG A 410 20.38 -62.00 -43.13
CA ARG A 410 19.73 -63.23 -42.72
C ARG A 410 18.40 -63.04 -42.00
N PHE A 411 18.35 -62.07 -41.10
CA PHE A 411 17.20 -61.83 -40.25
C PHE A 411 16.34 -60.61 -40.69
N GLY A 412 16.75 -59.90 -41.74
CA GLY A 412 16.08 -58.72 -42.24
C GLY A 412 16.07 -57.57 -41.22
N ILE A 413 17.11 -57.45 -40.41
CA ILE A 413 17.31 -56.45 -39.39
C ILE A 413 18.23 -55.35 -39.86
N ASP A 414 18.12 -54.16 -39.27
CA ASP A 414 19.01 -53.04 -39.58
C ASP A 414 20.31 -53.03 -38.75
N GLU A 415 21.16 -52.09 -39.06
CA GLU A 415 22.48 -51.95 -38.43
C GLU A 415 22.38 -51.76 -36.90
N ILE A 416 21.41 -50.97 -36.42
CA ILE A 416 21.19 -50.69 -34.99
C ILE A 416 20.77 -51.97 -34.25
N GLN A 417 19.91 -52.75 -34.85
CA GLN A 417 19.47 -54.04 -34.31
C GLN A 417 20.57 -55.08 -34.32
N ALA A 418 21.34 -55.16 -35.40
CA ALA A 418 22.47 -56.06 -35.51
C ALA A 418 23.59 -55.73 -34.48
N GLU A 419 23.90 -54.45 -34.28
CA GLU A 419 24.82 -54.03 -33.25
C GLU A 419 24.35 -54.41 -31.86
N ALA A 420 23.08 -54.14 -31.54
CA ALA A 420 22.50 -54.51 -30.25
C ALA A 420 22.55 -56.03 -29.98
N ILE A 421 22.44 -56.87 -31.03
CA ILE A 421 22.62 -58.33 -30.93
C ILE A 421 24.05 -58.67 -30.60
N LEU A 422 25.02 -58.03 -31.27
CA LEU A 422 26.44 -58.30 -31.07
C LEU A 422 26.93 -57.81 -29.67
N GLU A 423 26.31 -56.83 -29.10
CA GLU A 423 26.58 -56.32 -27.75
C GLU A 423 25.90 -57.13 -26.62
N LEU A 424 25.10 -58.17 -26.95
CA LEU A 424 24.44 -58.98 -25.95
C LEU A 424 25.44 -59.70 -25.04
N LYS A 425 25.24 -59.55 -23.74
CA LYS A 425 25.99 -60.27 -22.73
C LYS A 425 25.50 -61.72 -22.65
N LEU A 426 26.38 -62.71 -22.59
CA LEU A 426 26.02 -64.14 -22.54
C LEU A 426 25.00 -64.48 -21.43
N ARG A 427 25.00 -63.78 -20.33
CA ARG A 427 24.00 -63.95 -19.24
C ARG A 427 22.55 -63.66 -19.68
N HIS A 428 22.34 -62.83 -20.69
CA HIS A 428 21.03 -62.48 -21.21
C HIS A 428 20.45 -63.49 -22.20
N LEU A 429 21.13 -64.60 -22.39
CA LEU A 429 20.65 -65.69 -23.23
C LEU A 429 19.79 -66.74 -22.46
N ALA A 430 19.50 -66.49 -21.20
CA ALA A 430 18.67 -67.37 -20.37
C ALA A 430 17.17 -67.23 -20.75
N LYS A 431 16.42 -68.34 -20.70
CA LYS A 431 14.96 -68.38 -21.06
C LYS A 431 14.08 -67.38 -20.28
N LEU A 432 14.48 -66.99 -19.08
CA LEU A 432 13.80 -65.96 -18.28
C LEU A 432 13.91 -64.60 -18.93
N GLU A 433 14.98 -64.26 -19.59
CA GLU A 433 15.23 -62.97 -20.25
C GLU A 433 14.26 -62.75 -21.47
N GLU A 434 13.91 -63.79 -22.19
CA GLU A 434 12.89 -63.68 -23.26
C GLU A 434 11.54 -63.21 -22.72
N MET A 435 11.10 -63.76 -21.63
CA MET A 435 9.86 -63.38 -21.00
C MET A 435 9.89 -61.94 -20.52
N GLU A 436 11.05 -61.51 -19.97
CA GLU A 436 11.23 -60.12 -19.55
C GLU A 436 11.26 -59.14 -20.73
N MET A 437 11.95 -59.50 -21.84
CA MET A 437 11.96 -58.69 -23.08
C MET A 437 10.59 -58.54 -23.70
N ARG A 438 9.81 -59.60 -23.75
CA ARG A 438 8.42 -59.57 -24.27
C ARG A 438 7.52 -58.74 -23.38
N ARG A 439 7.64 -58.85 -22.06
CA ARG A 439 6.92 -58.04 -21.11
C ARG A 439 7.31 -56.54 -21.23
N GLU A 440 8.62 -56.24 -21.34
CA GLU A 440 9.10 -54.88 -21.59
C GLU A 440 8.51 -54.32 -22.90
N GLN A 441 8.48 -55.14 -23.98
CA GLN A 441 7.89 -54.74 -25.24
C GLN A 441 6.40 -54.37 -25.10
N GLU A 442 5.59 -55.25 -24.48
CA GLU A 442 4.16 -54.99 -24.24
C GLU A 442 3.90 -53.73 -23.42
N GLU A 443 4.70 -53.53 -22.32
CA GLU A 443 4.59 -52.34 -21.50
C GLU A 443 4.97 -51.05 -22.28
N LEU A 444 5.99 -51.12 -23.13
CA LEU A 444 6.40 -49.97 -23.94
C LEU A 444 5.43 -49.71 -25.09
N GLU A 445 4.88 -50.72 -25.72
CA GLU A 445 3.82 -50.57 -26.75
C GLU A 445 2.56 -49.92 -26.17
N ALA A 446 2.11 -50.36 -24.99
CA ALA A 446 0.99 -49.76 -24.29
C ALA A 446 1.29 -48.26 -23.96
N LYS A 447 2.47 -47.96 -23.48
CA LYS A 447 2.89 -46.55 -23.21
C LYS A 447 2.94 -45.72 -24.50
N ALA A 448 3.51 -46.27 -25.58
CA ALA A 448 3.55 -45.62 -26.88
C ALA A 448 2.15 -45.32 -27.44
N ALA A 449 1.20 -46.25 -27.28
CA ALA A 449 -0.18 -46.06 -27.71
C ALA A 449 -0.86 -44.91 -26.97
N VAL A 450 -0.68 -44.80 -25.65
CA VAL A 450 -1.20 -43.68 -24.85
C VAL A 450 -0.62 -42.36 -25.31
N ILE A 451 0.72 -42.29 -25.49
CA ILE A 451 1.39 -41.06 -25.92
C ILE A 451 0.94 -40.65 -27.34
N ARG A 452 0.80 -41.60 -28.26
CA ARG A 452 0.31 -41.32 -29.64
C ARG A 452 -1.11 -40.77 -29.62
N GLU A 453 -2.00 -41.33 -28.76
CA GLU A 453 -3.35 -40.81 -28.57
C GLU A 453 -3.33 -39.38 -28.02
N GLN A 454 -2.50 -39.10 -27.00
CA GLN A 454 -2.35 -37.76 -26.42
C GLN A 454 -1.82 -36.74 -27.43
N LEU A 455 -0.92 -37.13 -28.32
CA LEU A 455 -0.39 -36.30 -29.40
C LEU A 455 -1.40 -36.06 -30.53
N ALA A 456 -2.21 -37.04 -30.85
CA ALA A 456 -3.20 -36.98 -31.95
C ALA A 456 -4.48 -36.25 -31.54
N ASN A 457 -4.85 -36.30 -30.27
CA ASN A 457 -6.13 -35.77 -29.76
C ASN A 457 -5.90 -34.55 -28.86
N PRO A 458 -6.22 -33.33 -29.33
CA PRO A 458 -6.07 -32.11 -28.54
C PRO A 458 -6.84 -32.13 -27.21
N GLU A 459 -7.96 -32.83 -27.09
CA GLU A 459 -8.72 -32.92 -25.84
C GLU A 459 -7.99 -33.81 -24.81
N SER A 460 -7.40 -34.91 -25.23
CA SER A 460 -6.53 -35.74 -24.35
C SER A 460 -5.34 -34.98 -23.85
N LEU A 461 -4.70 -34.17 -24.70
CA LEU A 461 -3.60 -33.29 -24.28
C LEU A 461 -4.05 -32.25 -23.22
N LYS A 462 -5.22 -31.64 -23.41
CA LYS A 462 -5.79 -30.71 -22.41
C LYS A 462 -6.05 -31.41 -21.07
N VAL A 463 -6.65 -32.62 -21.11
CA VAL A 463 -6.92 -33.41 -19.90
C VAL A 463 -5.61 -33.73 -19.16
N LEU A 464 -4.55 -34.11 -19.87
CA LEU A 464 -3.22 -34.37 -19.31
C LEU A 464 -2.70 -33.13 -18.59
N ILE A 465 -2.68 -31.95 -19.25
CA ILE A 465 -2.20 -30.69 -18.66
C ILE A 465 -3.03 -30.30 -17.44
N ILE A 466 -4.36 -30.45 -17.48
CA ILE A 466 -5.24 -30.17 -16.34
C ILE A 466 -4.92 -31.06 -15.15
N ASN A 467 -4.66 -32.34 -15.36
CA ASN A 467 -4.33 -33.27 -14.27
C ASN A 467 -2.97 -32.93 -13.66
N GLU A 468 -1.97 -32.66 -14.47
CA GLU A 468 -0.64 -32.21 -14.00
C GLU A 468 -0.76 -30.93 -13.16
N LEU A 469 -1.52 -29.93 -13.62
CA LEU A 469 -1.75 -28.70 -12.85
C LEU A 469 -2.46 -28.96 -11.52
N LYS A 470 -3.42 -29.89 -11.47
CA LYS A 470 -4.09 -30.27 -10.20
C LYS A 470 -3.13 -30.93 -9.23
N ASP A 471 -2.25 -31.82 -9.72
CA ASP A 471 -1.26 -32.50 -8.90
C ASP A 471 -0.24 -31.49 -8.37
N ASP A 472 0.20 -30.56 -9.20
CA ASP A 472 1.09 -29.48 -8.78
C ASP A 472 0.40 -28.56 -7.74
N ALA A 473 -0.89 -28.22 -7.92
CA ALA A 473 -1.66 -27.44 -6.94
C ALA A 473 -1.81 -28.17 -5.60
N LYS A 474 -1.93 -29.50 -5.63
CA LYS A 474 -2.01 -30.32 -4.40
C LYS A 474 -0.66 -30.41 -3.70
N LYS A 475 0.42 -30.54 -4.46
CA LYS A 475 1.79 -30.74 -3.91
C LYS A 475 2.39 -29.44 -3.39
N PHE A 476 2.21 -28.31 -4.07
CA PHE A 476 2.91 -27.07 -3.83
C PHE A 476 2.00 -25.90 -3.37
N GLY A 477 0.67 -26.07 -3.47
CA GLY A 477 -0.28 -25.02 -3.16
C GLY A 477 -0.54 -24.90 -1.68
N ASP A 478 -0.62 -23.65 -1.21
CA ASP A 478 -0.99 -23.26 0.16
C ASP A 478 -2.22 -22.33 0.15
N ASP A 479 -2.67 -21.95 1.31
CA ASP A 479 -3.78 -21.02 1.45
C ASP A 479 -3.31 -19.57 1.21
N ARG A 480 -4.25 -18.71 0.84
CA ARG A 480 -4.02 -17.27 0.68
C ARG A 480 -3.46 -16.66 1.96
N ARG A 481 -2.42 -15.88 1.85
CA ARG A 481 -1.79 -15.16 2.98
C ARG A 481 -2.40 -13.78 3.19
N SER A 482 -2.58 -13.01 2.10
CA SER A 482 -3.08 -11.63 2.15
C SER A 482 -4.61 -11.60 2.04
N PRO A 483 -5.36 -11.36 3.13
CA PRO A 483 -6.82 -11.31 3.08
C PRO A 483 -7.32 -10.07 2.34
N LEU A 484 -8.47 -10.20 1.67
CA LEU A 484 -9.18 -9.11 1.02
C LEU A 484 -10.21 -8.55 2.01
N VAL A 485 -10.04 -7.31 2.42
CA VAL A 485 -10.90 -6.68 3.44
C VAL A 485 -11.33 -5.30 2.98
N GLN A 486 -12.61 -4.99 3.12
CA GLN A 486 -13.09 -3.63 2.93
C GLN A 486 -12.86 -2.83 4.22
N ARG A 487 -12.14 -1.74 4.14
CA ARG A 487 -11.86 -0.83 5.26
C ARG A 487 -12.28 0.59 4.89
N ALA A 488 -12.70 1.36 5.89
CA ALA A 488 -12.86 2.80 5.75
C ALA A 488 -11.51 3.46 5.39
N GLU A 489 -11.57 4.60 4.70
CA GLU A 489 -10.36 5.38 4.43
C GLU A 489 -9.71 5.83 5.74
N ALA A 490 -8.38 5.75 5.78
CA ALA A 490 -7.61 6.22 6.91
C ALA A 490 -7.66 7.76 6.96
N ALA A 491 -7.96 8.30 8.14
CA ALA A 491 -8.02 9.74 8.36
C ALA A 491 -7.00 10.14 9.42
N ALA A 492 -6.20 11.16 9.12
CA ALA A 492 -5.35 11.77 10.14
C ALA A 492 -6.23 12.49 11.17
N ILE A 493 -6.03 12.17 12.46
CA ILE A 493 -6.71 12.87 13.54
C ILE A 493 -6.19 14.31 13.58
N ASN A 494 -7.08 15.26 13.73
CA ASN A 494 -6.71 16.66 13.91
C ASN A 494 -5.87 16.79 15.19
N GLU A 495 -4.76 17.55 15.17
CA GLU A 495 -3.87 17.71 16.33
C GLU A 495 -4.64 18.13 17.59
N ASN A 496 -5.72 18.90 17.43
CA ASN A 496 -6.57 19.36 18.53
C ASN A 496 -7.44 18.22 19.13
N GLU A 497 -7.79 17.21 18.37
CA GLU A 497 -8.59 16.06 18.84
C GLU A 497 -7.76 15.05 19.63
N MET A 498 -6.43 15.06 19.45
CA MET A 498 -5.52 14.19 20.17
C MET A 498 -5.20 14.71 21.59
N LEU A 499 -5.53 15.98 21.91
CA LEU A 499 -5.28 16.57 23.21
C LEU A 499 -6.36 16.19 24.22
N PRO A 500 -6.04 16.05 25.52
CA PRO A 500 -7.05 15.86 26.55
C PRO A 500 -8.11 16.96 26.49
N ALA A 501 -9.38 16.60 26.47
CA ALA A 501 -10.49 17.54 26.45
C ALA A 501 -10.94 17.93 27.87
N ASP A 502 -9.98 18.39 28.72
CA ASP A 502 -10.30 18.80 30.09
C ASP A 502 -11.10 20.11 30.09
N PRO A 503 -12.13 20.26 30.95
CA PRO A 503 -12.84 21.51 31.09
C PRO A 503 -11.91 22.60 31.63
N VAL A 504 -11.98 23.78 31.00
CA VAL A 504 -11.12 24.93 31.32
C VAL A 504 -11.86 26.23 31.18
N THR A 505 -11.40 27.24 31.90
CA THR A 505 -11.86 28.64 31.81
C THR A 505 -10.69 29.53 31.39
N VAL A 506 -10.80 30.18 30.24
CA VAL A 506 -9.84 31.17 29.75
C VAL A 506 -10.23 32.55 30.27
N ILE A 507 -9.30 33.29 30.81
CA ILE A 507 -9.53 34.59 31.49
C ILE A 507 -8.65 35.65 30.85
N LEU A 508 -9.23 36.79 30.51
CA LEU A 508 -8.60 37.97 29.93
C LEU A 508 -8.76 39.15 30.87
N SER A 509 -7.68 39.88 31.12
CA SER A 509 -7.69 41.13 31.88
C SER A 509 -7.77 42.37 30.99
N GLU A 510 -8.11 43.54 31.57
CA GLU A 510 -8.18 44.83 30.84
C GLU A 510 -6.83 45.25 30.24
N ALA A 511 -5.72 44.93 30.89
CA ALA A 511 -4.37 45.18 30.36
C ALA A 511 -3.95 44.17 29.28
N GLY A 512 -4.85 43.25 28.85
CA GLY A 512 -4.60 42.27 27.79
C GLY A 512 -3.76 41.08 28.22
N TRP A 513 -3.79 40.67 29.51
CA TRP A 513 -3.15 39.48 30.01
C TRP A 513 -4.12 38.29 29.94
N ILE A 514 -3.64 37.15 29.42
CA ILE A 514 -4.42 35.94 29.27
C ILE A 514 -3.88 34.78 30.10
N ARG A 515 -4.76 33.99 30.68
CA ARG A 515 -4.46 32.75 31.42
C ARG A 515 -5.58 31.75 31.35
N CYS A 516 -5.28 30.50 31.69
CA CYS A 516 -6.23 29.39 31.62
C CYS A 516 -6.29 28.69 33.00
N ALA A 517 -7.50 28.60 33.56
CA ALA A 517 -7.81 27.87 34.78
C ALA A 517 -8.42 26.50 34.45
N LYS A 518 -8.20 25.50 35.33
CA LYS A 518 -8.84 24.19 35.23
C LYS A 518 -10.26 24.25 35.79
N GLY A 519 -11.21 23.61 35.06
CA GLY A 519 -12.62 23.53 35.42
C GLY A 519 -13.44 24.72 34.91
N HIS A 520 -14.76 24.61 35.06
CA HIS A 520 -15.73 25.66 34.73
C HIS A 520 -16.22 26.40 36.00
N ASP A 521 -16.03 25.81 37.21
CA ASP A 521 -16.44 26.40 38.49
C ASP A 521 -15.38 27.39 38.99
N VAL A 522 -14.94 28.32 38.12
CA VAL A 522 -13.90 29.31 38.44
C VAL A 522 -14.55 30.68 38.56
N ASP A 523 -14.38 31.30 39.72
CA ASP A 523 -14.77 32.69 39.94
C ASP A 523 -13.74 33.62 39.27
N ALA A 524 -13.91 33.86 37.97
CA ALA A 524 -12.95 34.57 37.13
C ALA A 524 -12.83 36.06 37.51
N GLU A 525 -13.89 36.68 38.08
CA GLU A 525 -13.93 38.08 38.44
C GLU A 525 -13.13 38.40 39.73
N ASN A 526 -13.09 37.46 40.67
CA ASN A 526 -12.42 37.61 41.96
C ASN A 526 -11.00 37.02 41.99
N LEU A 527 -10.44 36.64 40.85
CA LEU A 527 -9.05 36.20 40.78
C LEU A 527 -8.06 37.39 40.99
N ASN A 528 -6.87 37.07 41.49
CA ASN A 528 -5.79 38.05 41.62
C ASN A 528 -5.28 38.53 40.26
N PHE A 529 -5.31 39.84 40.01
CA PHE A 529 -4.74 40.49 38.83
C PHE A 529 -3.51 41.31 39.22
N ARG A 530 -2.76 41.79 38.23
CA ARG A 530 -1.60 42.68 38.49
C ARG A 530 -2.05 44.00 39.09
N ALA A 531 -1.16 44.69 39.79
CA ALA A 531 -1.45 46.02 40.34
C ALA A 531 -1.90 46.99 39.21
N GLY A 532 -3.11 47.54 39.33
CA GLY A 532 -3.71 48.41 38.32
C GLY A 532 -4.37 47.73 37.16
N ASP A 533 -4.51 46.40 37.17
CA ASP A 533 -5.23 45.60 36.17
C ASP A 533 -6.46 44.93 36.82
N GLN A 534 -7.46 44.65 36.03
CA GLN A 534 -8.69 43.99 36.50
C GLN A 534 -9.28 43.04 35.45
N TYR A 535 -10.32 42.29 35.85
CA TYR A 535 -11.04 41.38 35.01
C TYR A 535 -11.71 42.12 33.82
N LEU A 536 -11.57 41.55 32.61
CA LEU A 536 -12.27 42.02 31.42
C LEU A 536 -13.30 41.00 30.92
N SER A 537 -12.88 39.78 30.70
CA SER A 537 -13.74 38.75 30.07
C SER A 537 -13.21 37.34 30.40
N HIS A 538 -14.11 36.37 30.40
CA HIS A 538 -13.74 34.96 30.42
C HIS A 538 -14.59 34.15 29.42
N ALA A 539 -14.09 32.96 29.08
CA ALA A 539 -14.80 31.98 28.26
C ALA A 539 -14.52 30.58 28.77
N GLN A 540 -15.55 29.75 28.82
CA GLN A 540 -15.46 28.35 29.21
C GLN A 540 -15.34 27.46 27.97
N GLY A 541 -14.58 26.39 28.06
CA GLY A 541 -14.36 25.46 26.97
C GLY A 541 -13.56 24.24 27.38
N LYS A 542 -12.97 23.57 26.40
CA LYS A 542 -12.12 22.40 26.60
C LYS A 542 -10.66 22.74 26.27
N SER A 543 -9.71 22.07 26.91
CA SER A 543 -8.26 22.32 26.72
C SER A 543 -7.78 22.08 25.29
N ASN A 544 -8.46 21.26 24.51
CA ASN A 544 -8.15 20.95 23.12
C ASN A 544 -8.81 21.89 22.08
N GLN A 545 -9.58 22.89 22.54
CA GLN A 545 -10.21 23.89 21.67
C GLN A 545 -9.28 25.09 21.43
N ARG A 546 -9.71 25.96 20.53
CA ARG A 546 -9.10 27.29 20.34
C ARG A 546 -9.89 28.35 21.06
N VAL A 547 -9.22 29.32 21.64
CA VAL A 547 -9.82 30.56 22.11
C VAL A 547 -9.70 31.63 21.02
N TYR A 548 -10.81 32.27 20.73
CA TYR A 548 -10.87 33.44 19.88
C TYR A 548 -10.77 34.70 20.75
N VAL A 549 -9.91 35.62 20.38
CA VAL A 549 -9.79 36.91 21.02
C VAL A 549 -10.27 37.98 20.07
N LEU A 550 -11.14 38.85 20.53
CA LEU A 550 -11.70 39.97 19.77
C LEU A 550 -11.03 41.26 20.23
N ASP A 551 -10.57 42.08 19.29
CA ASP A 551 -10.09 43.43 19.59
C ASP A 551 -11.15 44.49 19.31
N GLU A 552 -10.93 45.70 19.78
CA GLU A 552 -11.85 46.84 19.64
C GLU A 552 -12.07 47.29 18.20
N SER A 553 -11.16 46.91 17.27
CA SER A 553 -11.28 47.24 15.84
C SER A 553 -12.11 46.23 15.04
N GLY A 554 -12.64 45.16 15.66
CA GLY A 554 -13.37 44.10 15.01
C GLY A 554 -12.53 43.03 14.30
N ARG A 555 -11.28 42.86 14.76
CA ARG A 555 -10.42 41.77 14.33
C ARG A 555 -10.50 40.61 15.32
N SER A 556 -10.46 39.41 14.79
CA SER A 556 -10.34 38.18 15.56
C SER A 556 -8.92 37.63 15.52
N TYR A 557 -8.50 37.00 16.59
CA TYR A 557 -7.27 36.24 16.73
C TYR A 557 -7.62 34.88 17.32
N ALA A 558 -6.82 33.84 17.00
CA ALA A 558 -7.09 32.52 17.52
C ALA A 558 -5.82 31.91 18.12
N LEU A 559 -5.92 31.34 19.31
CA LEU A 559 -4.83 30.70 20.04
C LEU A 559 -5.29 29.31 20.53
N PRO A 560 -4.43 28.27 20.47
CA PRO A 560 -4.73 27.00 21.12
C PRO A 560 -4.77 27.19 22.65
N ILE A 561 -5.83 26.70 23.30
CA ILE A 561 -6.00 26.85 24.75
C ILE A 561 -4.90 26.14 25.56
N ASN A 562 -4.45 24.97 25.08
CA ASN A 562 -3.36 24.19 25.70
C ASN A 562 -2.02 24.92 25.76
N ASN A 563 -1.83 25.97 24.94
CA ASN A 563 -0.62 26.80 24.92
C ASN A 563 -0.72 28.08 25.80
N LEU A 564 -1.81 28.22 26.54
CA LEU A 564 -2.01 29.34 27.44
C LEU A 564 -1.37 29.07 28.82
N PRO A 565 -0.86 30.11 29.49
CA PRO A 565 -0.29 29.98 30.81
C PRO A 565 -1.36 29.62 31.86
N SER A 566 -0.95 28.83 32.86
CA SER A 566 -1.86 28.42 33.95
C SER A 566 -2.28 29.65 34.80
N ALA A 567 -3.55 29.64 35.25
CA ALA A 567 -4.10 30.66 36.17
C ALA A 567 -3.55 30.61 37.59
N ARG A 568 -2.61 29.69 37.92
CA ARG A 568 -1.81 29.75 39.15
C ARG A 568 -0.89 30.96 39.18
N GLY A 569 -0.50 31.48 38.00
CA GLY A 569 0.25 32.73 37.82
C GLY A 569 -0.67 33.89 37.39
N LEU A 570 -0.05 35.03 37.13
CA LEU A 570 -0.76 36.24 36.67
C LEU A 570 -1.07 36.23 35.16
N GLY A 571 -0.63 35.20 34.42
CA GLY A 571 -0.79 35.09 32.98
C GLY A 571 0.36 35.66 32.16
N GLU A 572 0.13 35.84 30.87
CA GLU A 572 1.07 36.43 29.91
C GLU A 572 0.34 37.49 29.07
N PRO A 573 1.07 38.59 28.66
CA PRO A 573 0.46 39.59 27.79
C PRO A 573 0.18 38.99 26.39
N LEU A 574 -1.00 39.18 25.85
CA LEU A 574 -1.35 38.77 24.50
C LEU A 574 -0.46 39.38 23.44
N SER A 575 0.10 40.56 23.67
CA SER A 575 1.07 41.22 22.77
C SER A 575 2.37 40.44 22.58
N SER A 576 2.67 39.46 23.45
CA SER A 576 3.83 38.56 23.26
C SER A 576 3.55 37.47 22.17
N LYS A 577 2.28 37.18 21.93
CA LYS A 577 1.82 36.13 21.01
C LYS A 577 1.18 36.69 19.75
N LEU A 578 0.51 37.86 19.86
CA LEU A 578 -0.31 38.50 18.83
C LEU A 578 0.29 39.91 18.53
N SER A 579 -0.05 40.44 17.34
CA SER A 579 0.43 41.76 16.90
C SER A 579 -0.77 42.66 16.56
N PRO A 580 -1.56 43.12 17.54
CA PRO A 580 -2.64 44.08 17.31
C PRO A 580 -2.12 45.40 16.77
N ALA A 581 -2.94 46.20 16.13
CA ALA A 581 -2.57 47.53 15.71
C ALA A 581 -2.26 48.41 16.94
N SER A 582 -1.33 49.39 16.80
CA SER A 582 -0.91 50.24 17.91
C SER A 582 -2.10 51.01 18.49
N GLY A 583 -2.26 50.95 19.80
CA GLY A 583 -3.32 51.62 20.53
C GLY A 583 -4.69 50.93 20.51
N ILE A 584 -4.81 49.71 19.93
CA ILE A 584 -6.06 48.94 19.96
C ILE A 584 -6.01 47.93 21.11
N GLY A 585 -6.98 47.99 22.00
CA GLY A 585 -7.19 47.06 23.09
C GLY A 585 -7.94 45.79 22.68
N PHE A 586 -7.83 44.75 23.53
CA PHE A 586 -8.67 43.55 23.40
C PHE A 586 -9.98 43.74 24.12
N LYS A 587 -11.04 43.14 23.57
CA LYS A 587 -12.44 43.31 24.03
C LYS A 587 -13.00 42.10 24.75
N GLN A 588 -12.73 40.93 24.23
CA GLN A 588 -13.38 39.67 24.68
C GLN A 588 -12.56 38.45 24.31
N VAL A 589 -12.61 37.43 25.15
CA VAL A 589 -12.29 36.04 24.77
C VAL A 589 -13.59 35.25 24.52
N PHE A 590 -13.54 34.36 23.55
CA PHE A 590 -14.67 33.55 23.13
C PHE A 590 -14.21 32.14 22.77
N VAL A 591 -14.93 31.12 23.21
CA VAL A 591 -14.69 29.71 22.85
C VAL A 591 -15.99 29.12 22.37
N ALA A 592 -15.98 28.44 21.23
CA ALA A 592 -17.13 27.75 20.68
C ALA A 592 -16.67 26.63 19.73
N GLU A 593 -17.57 25.71 19.40
CA GLU A 593 -17.40 24.72 18.35
C GLU A 593 -17.47 25.43 16.99
N ASP A 594 -16.78 24.87 15.96
CA ASP A 594 -16.61 25.48 14.65
C ASP A 594 -17.94 25.87 13.97
N GLU A 595 -18.97 25.06 14.12
CA GLU A 595 -20.29 25.25 13.51
C GLU A 595 -21.23 26.11 14.35
N THR A 596 -20.84 26.55 15.54
CA THR A 596 -21.64 27.40 16.40
C THR A 596 -21.92 28.73 15.70
N GLU A 597 -23.22 29.09 15.54
CA GLU A 597 -23.63 30.41 15.05
C GLU A 597 -23.40 31.45 16.13
N VAL A 598 -22.84 32.60 15.75
CA VAL A 598 -22.57 33.74 16.63
C VAL A 598 -23.12 35.03 16.03
N LEU A 599 -23.59 35.90 16.90
CA LEU A 599 -23.98 37.28 16.53
C LEU A 599 -22.80 38.22 16.66
N ALA A 600 -22.45 38.89 15.57
CA ALA A 600 -21.49 39.98 15.51
C ALA A 600 -22.21 41.32 15.32
N LEU A 601 -21.95 42.27 16.21
CA LEU A 601 -22.69 43.54 16.24
C LEU A 601 -21.74 44.71 16.59
N SER A 602 -21.97 45.86 15.97
CA SER A 602 -21.36 47.13 16.32
C SER A 602 -22.31 48.02 17.14
N ASN A 603 -21.75 48.91 17.99
CA ASN A 603 -22.52 49.87 18.78
C ASN A 603 -23.29 50.89 17.92
N LYS A 604 -23.05 50.95 16.60
CA LYS A 604 -23.82 51.74 15.62
C LYS A 604 -24.98 50.95 15.00
N GLY A 605 -25.28 49.78 15.56
CA GLY A 605 -26.48 49.00 15.19
C GLY A 605 -26.37 48.21 13.89
N TYR A 606 -25.15 47.89 13.42
CA TYR A 606 -24.92 47.03 12.29
C TYR A 606 -24.39 45.66 12.76
N GLY A 607 -24.95 44.59 12.20
CA GLY A 607 -24.53 43.24 12.56
C GLY A 607 -24.99 42.17 11.60
N PHE A 608 -24.48 40.94 11.84
CA PHE A 608 -24.77 39.75 11.05
C PHE A 608 -24.54 38.50 11.90
N LYS A 609 -25.06 37.38 11.42
CA LYS A 609 -24.75 36.05 11.93
C LYS A 609 -23.55 35.49 11.19
N THR A 610 -22.69 34.77 11.91
CA THR A 610 -21.55 34.05 11.32
C THR A 610 -21.31 32.74 12.09
N GLN A 611 -20.51 31.81 11.52
CA GLN A 611 -20.07 30.63 12.24
C GLN A 611 -18.76 30.90 12.97
N ALA A 612 -18.54 30.28 14.12
CA ALA A 612 -17.33 30.46 14.93
C ALA A 612 -16.04 30.16 14.15
N LYS A 613 -16.05 29.17 13.25
CA LYS A 613 -14.92 28.88 12.37
C LYS A 613 -14.47 30.05 11.50
N GLN A 614 -15.33 31.03 11.24
CA GLN A 614 -14.96 32.22 10.47
C GLN A 614 -14.10 33.19 11.27
N LEU A 615 -14.03 33.04 12.59
CA LEU A 615 -13.15 33.80 13.48
C LEU A 615 -11.72 33.24 13.47
N ASP A 616 -11.53 32.02 12.97
CA ASP A 616 -10.24 31.32 13.01
C ASP A 616 -9.21 31.96 12.08
N THR A 617 -7.98 32.08 12.61
CA THR A 617 -6.82 32.61 11.88
C THR A 617 -5.51 32.22 12.55
N ASN A 618 -4.49 31.94 11.76
CA ASN A 618 -3.13 31.76 12.22
C ASN A 618 -2.27 33.06 12.10
N ALA A 619 -2.86 34.14 11.59
CA ALA A 619 -2.17 35.41 11.42
C ALA A 619 -2.02 36.14 12.76
N LYS A 620 -0.79 36.44 13.20
CA LYS A 620 -0.52 37.21 14.41
C LYS A 620 -1.15 38.62 14.39
N ALA A 621 -1.32 39.21 13.21
CA ALA A 621 -1.98 40.51 13.01
C ALA A 621 -3.50 40.45 13.06
N GLY A 622 -4.08 39.25 13.30
CA GLY A 622 -5.52 39.01 13.32
C GLY A 622 -6.20 39.11 11.96
N LYS A 623 -7.47 38.67 11.92
CA LYS A 623 -8.33 38.66 10.74
C LYS A 623 -9.45 39.69 10.94
N ALA A 624 -9.59 40.69 10.04
CA ALA A 624 -10.71 41.60 10.05
C ALA A 624 -11.99 40.84 9.65
N PHE A 625 -12.93 40.65 10.56
CA PHE A 625 -14.18 39.97 10.29
C PHE A 625 -15.40 40.90 10.42
N LEU A 626 -15.39 41.85 11.37
CA LEU A 626 -16.41 42.87 11.51
C LEU A 626 -15.88 44.24 11.03
N ASN A 627 -16.39 44.76 9.92
CA ASN A 627 -16.01 46.06 9.38
C ASN A 627 -16.72 47.18 10.12
N LEU A 628 -16.04 47.93 10.93
CA LEU A 628 -16.56 49.06 11.68
C LEU A 628 -16.60 50.33 10.82
N SER A 629 -17.64 51.14 10.98
CA SER A 629 -17.65 52.51 10.45
C SER A 629 -16.91 53.46 11.42
N ASP A 630 -16.54 54.66 10.96
CA ASP A 630 -15.85 55.66 11.78
C ASP A 630 -16.57 55.93 13.10
N GLY A 631 -15.80 55.84 14.19
CA GLY A 631 -16.30 56.02 15.56
C GLY A 631 -17.21 54.88 16.07
N ALA A 632 -17.30 53.75 15.35
CA ALA A 632 -17.98 52.58 15.82
C ALA A 632 -17.04 51.66 16.63
N GLN A 633 -17.62 50.99 17.61
CA GLN A 633 -16.95 49.98 18.42
C GLN A 633 -17.65 48.63 18.27
N VAL A 634 -16.90 47.54 18.40
CA VAL A 634 -17.43 46.20 18.43
C VAL A 634 -18.19 45.96 19.75
N MET A 635 -19.34 45.32 19.69
CA MET A 635 -20.01 44.76 20.85
C MET A 635 -19.47 43.34 21.14
N SER A 636 -19.88 42.74 22.27
CA SER A 636 -19.52 41.37 22.61
C SER A 636 -20.11 40.37 21.63
N LEU A 637 -19.33 39.37 21.22
CA LEU A 637 -19.87 38.22 20.49
C LEU A 637 -20.74 37.38 21.42
N GLN A 638 -21.88 36.90 20.91
CA GLN A 638 -22.77 36.00 21.64
C GLN A 638 -23.09 34.76 20.79
N PRO A 639 -22.91 33.54 21.34
CA PRO A 639 -23.37 32.33 20.68
C PRO A 639 -24.90 32.35 20.62
N LEU A 640 -25.43 31.99 19.46
CA LEU A 640 -26.90 32.07 19.26
C LEU A 640 -27.65 30.93 19.94
N GLU A 641 -26.99 29.77 20.16
CA GLU A 641 -27.63 28.58 20.75
C GLU A 641 -29.06 28.37 20.19
N ASP A 642 -30.06 28.34 21.08
CA ASP A 642 -31.49 28.23 20.73
C ASP A 642 -32.22 29.58 20.73
N ALA A 643 -31.51 30.71 20.79
CA ALA A 643 -32.16 32.02 20.82
C ALA A 643 -32.85 32.33 19.48
N THR A 644 -34.00 32.96 19.54
CA THR A 644 -34.78 33.35 18.37
C THR A 644 -34.73 34.86 18.09
N HIS A 645 -34.43 35.66 19.11
CA HIS A 645 -34.45 37.12 19.03
C HIS A 645 -33.23 37.76 19.65
N VAL A 646 -32.95 39.00 19.26
CA VAL A 646 -31.95 39.87 19.92
C VAL A 646 -32.61 41.13 20.41
N ALA A 647 -32.41 41.47 21.69
CA ALA A 647 -32.84 42.72 22.28
C ALA A 647 -31.69 43.74 22.27
N LEU A 648 -31.98 44.96 21.78
CA LEU A 648 -31.04 46.06 21.62
C LEU A 648 -31.52 47.27 22.43
N LEU A 649 -30.68 47.74 23.38
CA LEU A 649 -30.96 48.92 24.17
C LEU A 649 -30.09 50.11 23.69
N SER A 650 -30.75 51.17 23.26
CA SER A 650 -30.02 52.37 22.83
C SER A 650 -29.76 53.39 23.97
N SER A 651 -28.78 54.28 23.79
CA SER A 651 -28.47 55.37 24.71
C SER A 651 -29.60 56.39 24.86
N ALA A 652 -30.55 56.46 23.88
CA ALA A 652 -31.76 57.21 23.98
C ALA A 652 -32.86 56.55 24.82
N GLY A 653 -32.57 55.43 25.51
CA GLY A 653 -33.52 54.66 26.30
C GLY A 653 -34.59 53.93 25.51
N ARG A 654 -34.31 53.54 24.28
CA ARG A 654 -35.19 52.77 23.44
C ARG A 654 -34.75 51.28 23.43
N LEU A 655 -35.74 50.40 23.52
CA LEU A 655 -35.59 48.96 23.40
C LEU A 655 -36.19 48.50 22.08
N LEU A 656 -35.46 47.67 21.35
CA LEU A 656 -35.92 46.99 20.15
C LEU A 656 -35.58 45.51 20.24
N ILE A 657 -36.56 44.65 20.00
CA ILE A 657 -36.37 43.20 19.91
C ILE A 657 -36.56 42.81 18.45
N VAL A 658 -35.56 42.20 17.84
CA VAL A 658 -35.54 41.82 16.42
C VAL A 658 -35.40 40.32 16.29
N ASP A 659 -36.11 39.71 15.35
CA ASP A 659 -35.99 38.32 15.01
C ASP A 659 -34.62 38.06 14.36
N LEU A 660 -33.87 37.06 14.87
CA LEU A 660 -32.58 36.64 14.35
C LEU A 660 -32.67 36.07 12.93
N ALA A 661 -33.85 35.58 12.49
CA ALA A 661 -34.10 35.14 11.12
C ALA A 661 -33.98 36.28 10.09
N GLU A 662 -34.20 37.54 10.52
CA GLU A 662 -34.02 38.70 9.62
C GLU A 662 -32.55 39.08 9.37
N LEU A 663 -31.58 38.48 10.08
CA LEU A 663 -30.19 38.81 9.94
C LEU A 663 -29.51 37.97 8.85
N PRO A 664 -28.64 38.61 8.04
CA PRO A 664 -27.85 37.86 7.05
C PRO A 664 -26.78 37.00 7.73
N VAL A 665 -26.46 35.86 7.11
CA VAL A 665 -25.30 35.06 7.45
C VAL A 665 -24.16 35.51 6.55
N LEU A 666 -23.06 36.00 7.15
CA LEU A 666 -21.90 36.51 6.42
C LEU A 666 -20.59 35.93 7.02
N ASN A 667 -19.60 35.69 6.20
CA ASN A 667 -18.28 35.29 6.66
C ASN A 667 -17.48 36.48 7.24
N LYS A 668 -17.73 37.69 6.74
CA LYS A 668 -17.12 38.95 7.17
C LYS A 668 -17.95 40.12 6.61
N GLY A 669 -17.85 41.29 7.21
CA GLY A 669 -18.46 42.51 6.66
C GLY A 669 -18.94 43.46 7.72
N LYS A 670 -19.71 44.48 7.31
CA LYS A 670 -20.37 45.45 8.20
C LYS A 670 -21.70 44.89 8.74
N GLY A 671 -22.31 43.95 7.99
CA GLY A 671 -23.66 43.48 8.26
C GLY A 671 -24.76 44.46 7.88
N ASN A 672 -26.00 44.14 8.29
CA ASN A 672 -27.19 44.95 8.06
C ASN A 672 -27.52 45.81 9.30
N LYS A 673 -28.20 46.92 9.09
CA LYS A 673 -28.67 47.76 10.16
C LYS A 673 -29.82 47.08 10.92
N LEU A 674 -29.63 46.85 12.22
CA LEU A 674 -30.63 46.21 13.10
C LEU A 674 -31.57 47.23 13.75
N ILE A 675 -31.03 48.36 14.18
CA ILE A 675 -31.77 49.44 14.84
C ILE A 675 -31.44 50.79 14.20
N GLN A 676 -32.41 51.66 14.06
CA GLN A 676 -32.19 53.04 13.63
C GLN A 676 -31.83 53.89 14.83
N LEU A 677 -30.60 54.43 14.83
CA LEU A 677 -30.10 55.35 15.83
C LEU A 677 -30.04 56.77 15.29
N GLU A 678 -30.35 57.77 16.07
CA GLU A 678 -30.43 59.20 15.70
C GLU A 678 -29.46 60.04 16.55
N GLY A 679 -28.97 61.16 16.02
CA GLY A 679 -28.30 62.21 16.75
C GLY A 679 -27.08 61.81 17.60
N GLY A 680 -26.29 60.84 17.16
CA GLY A 680 -25.11 60.40 17.95
C GLY A 680 -25.41 59.27 18.92
N ASP A 681 -26.60 58.70 18.86
CA ASP A 681 -27.04 57.54 19.65
C ASP A 681 -26.21 56.29 19.37
N GLN A 682 -26.13 55.43 20.36
CA GLN A 682 -25.40 54.15 20.25
C GLN A 682 -26.12 53.04 21.04
N ILE A 683 -25.84 51.78 20.69
CA ILE A 683 -26.29 50.62 21.47
C ILE A 683 -25.44 50.58 22.74
N LEU A 684 -26.09 50.56 23.91
CA LEU A 684 -25.39 50.40 25.21
C LEU A 684 -25.30 48.94 25.63
N SER A 685 -26.34 48.17 25.36
CA SER A 685 -26.41 46.75 25.72
C SER A 685 -27.18 45.95 24.70
N MET A 686 -26.77 44.71 24.51
CA MET A 686 -27.49 43.69 23.72
C MET A 686 -27.62 42.41 24.51
N THR A 687 -28.66 41.62 24.25
CA THR A 687 -28.79 40.25 24.74
C THR A 687 -29.64 39.45 23.76
N ILE A 688 -29.31 38.18 23.61
CA ILE A 688 -30.11 37.24 22.83
C ILE A 688 -31.10 36.54 23.74
N LEU A 689 -32.29 36.18 23.23
CA LEU A 689 -33.35 35.60 24.04
C LEU A 689 -34.30 34.70 23.22
N LYS A 690 -35.02 33.83 23.94
CA LYS A 690 -36.30 33.24 23.51
C LYS A 690 -37.43 34.13 24.03
N LEU A 691 -38.55 34.16 23.31
CA LEU A 691 -39.70 35.05 23.70
C LEU A 691 -40.38 34.63 25.00
N ASP A 692 -40.13 33.47 25.51
CA ASP A 692 -40.61 32.96 26.82
C ASP A 692 -39.72 33.35 28.01
N GLU A 693 -38.52 33.91 27.74
CA GLU A 693 -37.59 34.35 28.76
C GLU A 693 -37.93 35.76 29.30
N ILE A 694 -37.39 36.09 30.46
CA ILE A 694 -37.59 37.40 31.12
C ILE A 694 -36.40 38.30 30.87
N ILE A 695 -36.59 39.46 30.25
CA ILE A 695 -35.55 40.49 30.15
C ILE A 695 -35.60 41.37 31.41
N GLN A 696 -34.45 41.53 32.07
CA GLN A 696 -34.25 42.53 33.10
C GLN A 696 -33.53 43.75 32.53
N VAL A 697 -34.16 44.88 32.59
CA VAL A 697 -33.62 46.19 32.18
C VAL A 697 -33.09 46.90 33.43
N LEU A 698 -31.80 47.15 33.51
CA LEU A 698 -31.18 47.79 34.66
C LEU A 698 -30.98 49.29 34.43
N ALA A 699 -31.44 50.12 35.34
CA ALA A 699 -31.28 51.56 35.32
C ALA A 699 -30.79 52.06 36.73
N GLY A 700 -29.49 52.05 36.92
CA GLY A 700 -28.88 52.27 38.23
C GLY A 700 -29.29 51.20 39.23
N GLN A 701 -29.95 51.58 40.34
CA GLN A 701 -30.46 50.60 41.31
C GLN A 701 -31.87 50.07 40.98
N GLN A 702 -32.53 50.59 39.93
CA GLN A 702 -33.86 50.15 39.52
C GLN A 702 -33.79 49.05 38.49
N GLN A 703 -34.73 48.10 38.61
CA GLN A 703 -34.86 46.96 37.68
C GLN A 703 -36.28 46.89 37.10
N LEU A 704 -36.39 46.78 35.80
CA LEU A 704 -37.65 46.50 35.10
C LEU A 704 -37.64 45.10 34.54
N LYS A 705 -38.60 44.27 34.89
CA LYS A 705 -38.74 42.91 34.34
C LYS A 705 -39.79 42.95 33.24
N LEU A 706 -39.38 42.52 32.02
CA LEU A 706 -40.27 42.42 30.87
C LEU A 706 -40.49 40.94 30.53
N LYS A 707 -41.71 40.51 30.41
CA LYS A 707 -42.12 39.13 30.09
C LYS A 707 -43.40 39.10 29.29
N GLY A 708 -43.63 38.06 28.48
CA GLY A 708 -44.85 37.82 27.73
C GLY A 708 -45.33 39.06 26.95
N ASP A 709 -46.56 39.55 27.20
CA ASP A 709 -47.17 40.68 26.51
C ASP A 709 -46.38 42.00 26.64
N ASP A 710 -45.61 42.17 27.69
CA ASP A 710 -44.74 43.35 27.84
C ASP A 710 -43.56 43.31 26.87
N LEU A 711 -43.02 42.14 26.54
CA LEU A 711 -41.98 41.99 25.49
C LEU A 711 -42.54 42.26 24.09
N GLN A 712 -43.78 41.87 23.82
CA GLN A 712 -44.47 42.08 22.53
C GLN A 712 -44.45 43.56 22.09
N LYS A 713 -44.54 44.50 23.03
CA LYS A 713 -44.49 45.95 22.77
C LYS A 713 -43.18 46.42 22.15
N TYR A 714 -42.07 45.66 22.37
CA TYR A 714 -40.74 46.03 21.93
C TYR A 714 -40.27 45.20 20.70
N ILE A 715 -41.08 44.24 20.26
CA ILE A 715 -40.76 43.48 19.05
C ILE A 715 -41.03 44.37 17.83
N GLY A 716 -40.06 44.45 16.95
CA GLY A 716 -40.16 45.27 15.75
C GLY A 716 -39.31 44.75 14.62
N LYS A 717 -39.58 45.23 13.40
CA LYS A 717 -38.78 44.89 12.22
C LYS A 717 -37.38 45.43 12.33
N ARG A 718 -36.42 44.72 11.76
CA ARG A 718 -35.04 45.16 11.60
C ARG A 718 -35.00 46.58 11.00
N GLY A 719 -34.16 47.45 11.59
CA GLY A 719 -34.04 48.85 11.17
C GLY A 719 -35.09 49.81 11.73
N ALA A 720 -35.97 49.36 12.63
CA ALA A 720 -36.88 50.22 13.37
C ALA A 720 -36.12 51.03 14.45
N LYS A 721 -36.73 52.14 14.95
CA LYS A 721 -36.17 53.00 16.03
C LYS A 721 -36.24 52.34 17.42
N GLY A 722 -37.11 51.34 17.60
CA GLY A 722 -37.44 50.78 18.89
C GLY A 722 -38.40 51.65 19.71
N GLN A 723 -38.97 51.10 20.76
CA GLN A 723 -39.93 51.76 21.66
C GLN A 723 -39.19 52.35 22.86
N LEU A 724 -39.69 53.52 23.32
CA LEU A 724 -39.13 54.17 24.50
C LEU A 724 -39.49 53.37 25.76
N LEU A 725 -38.52 53.17 26.64
CA LEU A 725 -38.77 52.57 27.94
C LEU A 725 -39.66 53.47 28.84
N PRO A 726 -40.36 52.91 29.83
CA PRO A 726 -41.16 53.69 30.77
C PRO A 726 -40.37 54.77 31.51
N ARG A 727 -41.09 55.82 31.96
CA ARG A 727 -40.45 56.85 32.77
C ARG A 727 -39.70 56.22 33.98
N GLY A 728 -38.48 56.62 34.24
CA GLY A 728 -37.58 56.03 35.24
C GLY A 728 -36.59 55.03 34.73
N TYR A 729 -36.88 54.35 33.57
CA TYR A 729 -35.97 53.34 32.97
C TYR A 729 -35.31 53.84 31.68
N GLN A 730 -35.55 55.07 31.25
CA GLN A 730 -35.00 55.64 30.02
C GLN A 730 -33.44 55.84 30.11
N LYS A 731 -32.87 55.82 31.30
CA LYS A 731 -31.44 55.85 31.55
C LYS A 731 -30.84 54.47 31.80
N ALA A 732 -31.53 53.40 31.36
CA ALA A 732 -31.00 52.03 31.48
C ALA A 732 -29.74 51.87 30.66
N ASN A 733 -28.80 51.08 31.18
CA ASN A 733 -27.50 50.86 30.58
C ASN A 733 -27.16 49.37 30.37
N LYS A 734 -27.94 48.43 30.92
CA LYS A 734 -27.69 47.03 30.85
C LYS A 734 -28.98 46.18 30.68
N LEU A 735 -28.90 45.19 29.85
CA LEU A 735 -29.91 44.12 29.71
C LEU A 735 -29.35 42.81 30.26
N LEU A 736 -30.14 42.06 30.99
CA LEU A 736 -29.86 40.72 31.47
C LEU A 736 -31.03 39.80 31.16
N ILE A 737 -30.75 38.52 30.95
CA ILE A 737 -31.77 37.48 30.88
C ILE A 737 -31.85 36.79 32.23
N GLN A 738 -33.05 36.69 32.76
CA GLN A 738 -33.31 35.81 33.89
C GLN A 738 -33.80 34.48 33.32
N ARG A 739 -32.86 33.50 33.32
CA ARG A 739 -33.18 32.09 33.02
C ARG A 739 -33.78 31.39 34.20
#